data_da48ae56b74d05d80faf2a2edc1a3659
#
_entry.id   da48ae56b74d05d80faf2a2edc1a3659
#
_cell.length_a   1.000
_cell.length_b   1.000
_cell.length_c   1.000
_cell.angle_alpha   90.00
_cell.angle_beta   90.00
_cell.angle_gamma   90.00
#
_symmetry.space_group_name_H-M   'P 1'
#
loop_
_entity.id
_entity.type
_entity.pdbx_description
1 polymer ?
#
loop_
_entity_poly.entity_id
_entity_poly.type
_entity_poly.pdbx_seq_one_letter_code
_entity_poly.pdbx_strand_id
1 'polypeptide(L)'
;DIIALSDAPYYTACPNPFIKEFIEENGTPYDEETDDYHCAPFSDDVEENKHDLIYNIHGYHTKVPPKAIQHYIRHYTKPGDIVFDGFCGSGMTGVAAQMCGDGYDADGARPAIISDLSSYATFIAENYNEPNSSSVIDELTKIIDQIEAEFGDYYRTKHVLNGKIQTGFNGQPIYGKINYVVWSNVYYCPHCGAELNYYQTMIANKVKSTEKKIKCTQCKAVTDRTKLEIKYDIEFDEETGEMAKTPEHVPVLINYSVGTTRYTKEPDKEDLDKIAAIKAKKLKGHPLNMMPHGDETERLFRVGITRVKQLYPVRTLFFLSEFYDRFKDDNKKMFLFTSALPKLTILNRYMPEHGSRALVGPRAGTYYLPNLFVENDVIGQLRFQLRKLENLSYKKGKVIVSTQSTTDLSNIPNNSIDYVFIDPPFGANIMYSELNFVAESWLHIATKNKDEAIINKSQKKSVSEYQSLMTQCFNEIFRILKPSRWVTVEFHNSKNAIWSAIQEALGRSGFVIADVRVLNKEKKTINQFTAAGCVDQDLIISAYKPKESFRRKFFEDAGNEETAWAFVRQHLANLPVVVDADHDGKIDIISERQAYLLFDRMVAYHIMNGIPVPIDATDFYKGLDEKFLKRDDMYFLPDQVNEYDTARIKMDVEPIQFELFVSNEKSAIAWLYQQLDTPQTYAELQPKFMQEVKSVDRYEDMPELSVMLDENFIQDDKGRWYIPDRTKEGDVAKLREKNLWKEFESYMNSKGKLKLFRSEAIRVGFSRLWKDKNYQAIVDMAERLPEQTIQEDDKLLMYYDISLSRVQ
;
A
#
# COMPACT_ATOMS: atom_id res chain seq x y z
N ASP A 1 12.69 -24.90 19.40
CA ASP A 1 13.38 -24.85 20.70
C ASP A 1 13.51 -23.42 21.24
N ILE A 2 13.81 -22.40 20.44
CA ILE A 2 13.86 -20.98 20.86
C ILE A 2 12.48 -20.48 21.27
N ILE A 3 11.42 -20.82 20.54
CA ILE A 3 10.02 -20.49 20.87
C ILE A 3 9.61 -21.15 22.19
N ALA A 4 10.03 -22.39 22.43
CA ALA A 4 9.73 -23.11 23.68
C ALA A 4 10.44 -22.52 24.92
N LEU A 5 11.48 -21.73 24.73
CA LEU A 5 12.24 -21.03 25.78
C LEU A 5 11.79 -19.58 25.97
N SER A 6 10.83 -19.07 25.18
CA SER A 6 10.37 -17.69 25.19
C SER A 6 8.98 -17.60 25.82
N ASP A 7 8.71 -16.53 26.58
CA ASP A 7 7.37 -16.21 27.07
C ASP A 7 6.52 -15.57 25.96
N ALA A 8 5.21 -15.86 25.97
CA ALA A 8 4.29 -15.23 25.04
C ALA A 8 4.06 -13.73 25.38
N PRO A 9 3.90 -12.82 24.39
CA PRO A 9 3.88 -13.09 22.95
C PRO A 9 5.29 -13.34 22.39
N TYR A 10 5.43 -14.39 21.60
CA TYR A 10 6.71 -14.75 20.99
C TYR A 10 7.07 -13.76 19.89
N TYR A 11 8.14 -12.97 20.09
CA TYR A 11 8.69 -12.11 19.08
C TYR A 11 9.63 -12.92 18.18
N THR A 12 9.20 -13.14 16.97
CA THR A 12 10.01 -13.88 15.99
C THR A 12 10.76 -12.90 15.09
N ALA A 13 12.02 -12.58 15.41
CA ALA A 13 13.03 -12.22 14.43
C ALA A 13 13.99 -13.39 14.40
N CYS A 14 13.86 -14.25 13.40
CA CYS A 14 14.63 -15.47 13.27
C CYS A 14 15.23 -15.52 11.86
N PRO A 15 16.36 -14.81 11.63
CA PRO A 15 17.08 -14.91 10.37
C PRO A 15 17.37 -16.37 10.05
N ASN A 16 17.07 -16.77 8.81
CA ASN A 16 17.29 -18.14 8.39
C ASN A 16 18.81 -18.40 8.30
N PRO A 17 19.36 -19.34 9.09
CA PRO A 17 20.82 -19.57 9.15
C PRO A 17 21.41 -20.21 7.89
N PHE A 18 20.58 -20.77 7.00
CA PHE A 18 20.99 -21.47 5.79
C PHE A 18 21.09 -20.54 4.57
N ILE A 19 20.84 -19.24 4.69
CA ILE A 19 20.87 -18.31 3.54
C ILE A 19 22.27 -18.28 2.90
N LYS A 20 23.33 -18.26 3.71
CA LYS A 20 24.70 -18.25 3.18
C LYS A 20 25.00 -19.52 2.38
N GLU A 21 24.66 -20.69 2.90
CA GLU A 21 24.81 -21.97 2.22
C GLU A 21 23.97 -22.00 0.92
N PHE A 22 22.72 -21.51 0.98
CA PHE A 22 21.87 -21.39 -0.20
C PHE A 22 22.52 -20.54 -1.31
N ILE A 23 23.17 -19.41 -0.95
CA ILE A 23 23.87 -18.55 -1.91
C ILE A 23 25.11 -19.27 -2.48
N GLU A 24 25.89 -19.95 -1.64
CA GLU A 24 27.07 -20.72 -2.06
C GLU A 24 26.69 -21.86 -3.04
N GLU A 25 25.54 -22.51 -2.83
CA GLU A 25 25.06 -23.58 -3.70
C GLU A 25 24.41 -23.11 -5.01
N ASN A 26 23.79 -21.94 -5.03
CA ASN A 26 22.94 -21.51 -6.13
C ASN A 26 23.42 -20.26 -6.86
N GLY A 27 24.28 -19.45 -6.23
CA GLY A 27 24.77 -18.20 -6.78
C GLY A 27 26.08 -18.31 -7.51
N THR A 28 26.38 -17.32 -8.34
CA THR A 28 27.69 -17.16 -9.00
C THR A 28 28.46 -16.03 -8.28
N PRO A 29 29.70 -16.24 -7.84
CA PRO A 29 30.52 -15.18 -7.29
C PRO A 29 30.67 -14.01 -8.27
N TYR A 30 30.63 -12.79 -7.75
CA TYR A 30 30.81 -11.58 -8.56
C TYR A 30 32.30 -11.30 -8.75
N ASP A 31 32.69 -11.05 -10.00
CA ASP A 31 34.01 -10.57 -10.39
C ASP A 31 33.87 -9.50 -11.48
N GLU A 32 34.26 -8.25 -11.18
CA GLU A 32 34.02 -7.10 -12.06
C GLU A 32 34.80 -7.20 -13.39
N GLU A 33 35.94 -7.92 -13.42
CA GLU A 33 36.77 -8.06 -14.63
C GLU A 33 36.13 -9.00 -15.65
N THR A 34 35.35 -9.97 -15.18
CA THR A 34 34.72 -10.98 -16.04
C THR A 34 33.19 -10.79 -16.19
N ASP A 35 32.63 -9.81 -15.45
CA ASP A 35 31.18 -9.53 -15.51
C ASP A 35 30.80 -8.79 -16.79
N ASP A 36 30.08 -9.49 -17.67
CA ASP A 36 29.58 -8.98 -18.95
C ASP A 36 28.11 -8.54 -18.89
N TYR A 37 27.51 -8.49 -17.68
CA TYR A 37 26.12 -8.13 -17.54
C TYR A 37 25.85 -6.68 -17.99
N HIS A 38 24.92 -6.56 -18.91
CA HIS A 38 24.37 -5.30 -19.39
C HIS A 38 22.87 -5.48 -19.63
N CYS A 39 22.07 -4.66 -19.01
CA CYS A 39 20.61 -4.64 -19.15
C CYS A 39 20.10 -3.21 -19.01
N ALA A 40 19.24 -2.79 -19.94
CA ALA A 40 18.52 -1.53 -19.82
C ALA A 40 17.36 -1.66 -18.81
N PRO A 41 16.79 -0.57 -18.27
CA PRO A 41 15.58 -0.65 -17.46
C PRO A 41 14.43 -1.26 -18.27
N PHE A 42 13.57 -2.00 -17.58
CA PHE A 42 12.38 -2.60 -18.18
C PHE A 42 11.44 -1.50 -18.65
N SER A 43 11.11 -1.48 -19.95
CA SER A 43 10.39 -0.38 -20.61
C SER A 43 8.98 -0.71 -21.06
N ASP A 44 8.57 -1.98 -21.03
CA ASP A 44 7.23 -2.37 -21.47
C ASP A 44 6.17 -2.13 -20.40
N ASP A 45 4.97 -1.78 -20.80
CA ASP A 45 3.84 -1.69 -19.87
C ASP A 45 3.41 -3.09 -19.42
N VAL A 46 3.22 -3.27 -18.11
CA VAL A 46 2.74 -4.52 -17.53
C VAL A 46 1.27 -4.40 -17.18
N GLU A 47 0.42 -5.06 -17.94
CA GLU A 47 -1.01 -5.19 -17.67
C GLU A 47 -1.31 -6.56 -17.08
N GLU A 48 -1.41 -6.67 -15.77
CA GLU A 48 -1.76 -7.93 -15.09
C GLU A 48 -2.96 -7.78 -14.17
N ASN A 49 -3.84 -8.78 -14.27
CA ASN A 49 -5.15 -8.72 -13.66
C ASN A 49 -5.15 -9.45 -12.30
N LYS A 50 -5.78 -8.87 -11.28
CA LYS A 50 -5.97 -9.43 -9.93
C LYS A 50 -6.88 -10.68 -9.89
N HIS A 51 -7.24 -11.27 -11.04
CA HIS A 51 -8.02 -12.52 -11.12
C HIS A 51 -7.15 -13.77 -11.16
N ASP A 52 -5.83 -13.63 -11.06
CA ASP A 52 -4.93 -14.78 -10.95
C ASP A 52 -5.38 -15.72 -9.81
N LEU A 53 -5.43 -17.03 -10.12
CA LEU A 53 -5.92 -18.03 -9.18
C LEU A 53 -5.01 -18.16 -7.96
N ILE A 54 -3.69 -18.13 -8.16
CA ILE A 54 -2.69 -18.21 -7.09
C ILE A 54 -2.77 -16.95 -6.22
N TYR A 55 -2.84 -15.77 -6.85
CA TYR A 55 -2.97 -14.49 -6.14
C TYR A 55 -4.14 -14.48 -5.13
N ASN A 56 -5.25 -15.16 -5.45
CA ASN A 56 -6.49 -15.12 -4.67
C ASN A 56 -6.62 -16.23 -3.59
N ILE A 57 -5.62 -17.08 -3.38
CA ILE A 57 -5.68 -18.18 -2.40
C ILE A 57 -5.76 -17.64 -0.98
N HIS A 58 -4.83 -16.78 -0.59
CA HIS A 58 -4.77 -16.18 0.75
C HIS A 58 -4.78 -14.65 0.67
N GLY A 59 -5.50 -13.98 1.57
CA GLY A 59 -5.50 -12.51 1.66
C GLY A 59 -4.24 -11.99 2.35
N TYR A 60 -3.71 -10.86 1.84
CA TYR A 60 -2.74 -10.01 2.52
C TYR A 60 -3.04 -8.55 2.19
N HIS A 61 -2.50 -7.58 2.95
CA HIS A 61 -2.91 -6.17 2.85
C HIS A 61 -2.58 -5.56 1.49
N THR A 62 -1.37 -5.81 1.00
CA THR A 62 -0.90 -5.43 -0.33
C THR A 62 -0.24 -6.63 -0.99
N LYS A 63 -0.46 -6.81 -2.26
CA LYS A 63 0.20 -7.86 -3.05
C LYS A 63 0.34 -7.41 -4.50
N VAL A 64 1.45 -7.78 -5.10
CA VAL A 64 1.67 -7.69 -6.54
C VAL A 64 1.31 -9.03 -7.18
N PRO A 65 0.61 -9.07 -8.32
CA PRO A 65 0.38 -10.32 -9.04
C PRO A 65 1.71 -10.98 -9.44
N PRO A 66 1.88 -12.31 -9.20
CA PRO A 66 3.17 -12.96 -9.47
C PRO A 66 3.57 -12.91 -10.94
N LYS A 67 2.61 -12.87 -11.87
CA LYS A 67 2.89 -12.71 -13.30
C LYS A 67 3.49 -11.34 -13.63
N ALA A 68 3.03 -10.27 -12.97
CA ALA A 68 3.63 -8.95 -13.14
C ALA A 68 5.11 -8.96 -12.71
N ILE A 69 5.41 -9.53 -11.55
CA ILE A 69 6.78 -9.67 -11.05
C ILE A 69 7.63 -10.55 -11.98
N GLN A 70 7.05 -11.58 -12.57
CA GLN A 70 7.72 -12.51 -13.49
C GLN A 70 8.31 -11.79 -14.72
N HIS A 71 7.64 -10.78 -15.27
CA HIS A 71 8.16 -9.97 -16.38
C HIS A 71 9.47 -9.27 -16.00
N TYR A 72 9.52 -8.64 -14.83
CA TYR A 72 10.73 -7.99 -14.33
C TYR A 72 11.85 -8.99 -14.05
N ILE A 73 11.55 -10.12 -13.39
CA ILE A 73 12.54 -11.17 -13.11
C ILE A 73 13.17 -11.69 -14.41
N ARG A 74 12.37 -12.00 -15.42
CA ARG A 74 12.86 -12.48 -16.71
C ARG A 74 13.72 -11.46 -17.45
N HIS A 75 13.35 -10.18 -17.37
CA HIS A 75 14.10 -9.11 -18.03
C HIS A 75 15.50 -8.92 -17.42
N TYR A 76 15.56 -8.89 -16.07
CA TYR A 76 16.81 -8.56 -15.39
C TYR A 76 17.69 -9.78 -15.05
N THR A 77 17.21 -11.02 -15.22
CA THR A 77 17.92 -12.22 -14.78
C THR A 77 17.91 -13.33 -15.82
N LYS A 78 18.90 -14.22 -15.68
CA LYS A 78 18.99 -15.51 -16.38
C LYS A 78 18.70 -16.66 -15.41
N PRO A 79 18.39 -17.88 -15.90
CA PRO A 79 18.28 -19.06 -15.04
C PRO A 79 19.55 -19.27 -14.20
N GLY A 80 19.37 -19.43 -12.89
CA GLY A 80 20.47 -19.56 -11.93
C GLY A 80 20.85 -18.26 -11.21
N ASP A 81 20.39 -17.08 -11.67
CA ASP A 81 20.56 -15.83 -10.96
C ASP A 81 19.67 -15.77 -9.72
N ILE A 82 20.20 -15.24 -8.60
CA ILE A 82 19.48 -15.15 -7.33
C ILE A 82 18.66 -13.87 -7.29
N VAL A 83 17.34 -14.03 -7.05
CA VAL A 83 16.39 -12.94 -6.81
C VAL A 83 16.23 -12.72 -5.31
N PHE A 84 16.18 -11.46 -4.87
CA PHE A 84 15.95 -11.07 -3.48
C PHE A 84 14.70 -10.18 -3.35
N ASP A 85 13.93 -10.42 -2.26
CA ASP A 85 12.84 -9.55 -1.84
C ASP A 85 12.86 -9.40 -0.31
N GLY A 86 13.18 -8.19 0.16
CA GLY A 86 13.29 -7.86 1.60
C GLY A 86 11.97 -7.40 2.24
N PHE A 87 10.88 -7.29 1.47
CA PHE A 87 9.54 -6.90 1.90
C PHE A 87 8.51 -7.83 1.28
N CYS A 88 8.76 -9.14 1.36
CA CYS A 88 8.08 -10.13 0.54
C CYS A 88 6.57 -10.28 0.80
N GLY A 89 6.06 -9.73 1.90
CA GLY A 89 4.65 -9.85 2.26
C GLY A 89 4.17 -11.29 2.17
N SER A 90 3.29 -11.58 1.21
CA SER A 90 2.79 -12.94 0.96
C SER A 90 3.70 -13.83 0.11
N GLY A 91 4.92 -13.38 -0.26
CA GLY A 91 5.90 -14.19 -0.98
C GLY A 91 5.67 -14.32 -2.48
N MET A 92 4.98 -13.36 -3.11
CA MET A 92 4.68 -13.43 -4.56
C MET A 92 5.93 -13.37 -5.44
N THR A 93 7.01 -12.71 -4.98
CA THR A 93 8.30 -12.69 -5.68
C THR A 93 8.93 -14.08 -5.77
N GLY A 94 8.87 -14.87 -4.70
CA GLY A 94 9.33 -16.25 -4.71
C GLY A 94 8.49 -17.14 -5.64
N VAL A 95 7.16 -16.95 -5.65
CA VAL A 95 6.27 -17.65 -6.60
C VAL A 95 6.62 -17.28 -8.04
N ALA A 96 6.80 -15.98 -8.34
CA ALA A 96 7.15 -15.48 -9.66
C ALA A 96 8.49 -16.05 -10.16
N ALA A 97 9.50 -16.11 -9.27
CA ALA A 97 10.82 -16.69 -9.58
C ALA A 97 10.73 -18.18 -9.95
N GLN A 98 9.88 -18.93 -9.25
CA GLN A 98 9.61 -20.34 -9.57
C GLN A 98 8.82 -20.49 -10.88
N MET A 99 7.82 -19.64 -11.12
CA MET A 99 7.00 -19.64 -12.34
C MET A 99 7.79 -19.31 -13.61
N CYS A 100 8.96 -18.70 -13.52
CA CYS A 100 9.86 -18.56 -14.67
C CYS A 100 10.28 -19.90 -15.27
N GLY A 101 10.26 -20.99 -14.49
CA GLY A 101 10.54 -22.35 -14.95
C GLY A 101 9.30 -23.16 -15.34
N ASP A 102 8.11 -22.54 -15.41
CA ASP A 102 6.84 -23.20 -15.67
C ASP A 102 6.11 -22.58 -16.87
N GLY A 103 5.30 -23.38 -17.58
CA GLY A 103 4.49 -22.94 -18.70
C GLY A 103 5.19 -22.99 -20.07
N TYR A 104 4.52 -22.45 -21.10
CA TYR A 104 4.97 -22.51 -22.51
C TYR A 104 6.24 -21.68 -22.74
N ASP A 105 6.36 -20.52 -22.06
CA ASP A 105 7.51 -19.59 -22.18
C ASP A 105 8.56 -19.83 -21.10
N ALA A 106 8.61 -21.04 -20.52
CA ALA A 106 9.55 -21.38 -19.46
C ALA A 106 11.00 -21.28 -19.96
N ASP A 107 11.79 -20.38 -19.35
CA ASP A 107 13.21 -20.21 -19.61
C ASP A 107 14.10 -20.74 -18.46
N GLY A 108 13.49 -21.12 -17.34
CA GLY A 108 14.13 -21.69 -16.16
C GLY A 108 13.77 -20.94 -14.87
N ALA A 109 13.55 -21.67 -13.78
CA ALA A 109 13.30 -21.08 -12.47
C ALA A 109 14.53 -20.32 -11.95
N ARG A 110 14.30 -19.25 -11.18
CA ARG A 110 15.37 -18.52 -10.47
C ARG A 110 15.35 -18.93 -9.00
N PRO A 111 16.50 -19.17 -8.38
CA PRO A 111 16.63 -19.23 -6.94
C PRO A 111 16.16 -17.90 -6.31
N ALA A 112 15.40 -17.96 -5.23
CA ALA A 112 14.93 -16.73 -4.58
C ALA A 112 15.13 -16.76 -3.07
N ILE A 113 15.54 -15.63 -2.52
CA ILE A 113 15.64 -15.36 -1.08
C ILE A 113 14.58 -14.30 -0.78
N ILE A 114 13.59 -14.65 0.03
CA ILE A 114 12.52 -13.72 0.39
C ILE A 114 12.45 -13.56 1.89
N SER A 115 12.32 -12.31 2.34
CA SER A 115 12.24 -12.00 3.77
C SER A 115 11.20 -10.94 4.06
N ASP A 116 10.70 -10.95 5.29
CA ASP A 116 9.80 -9.92 5.81
C ASP A 116 10.01 -9.76 7.32
N LEU A 117 9.75 -8.57 7.84
CA LEU A 117 9.74 -8.30 9.27
C LEU A 117 8.60 -9.04 9.97
N SER A 118 7.45 -9.17 9.30
CA SER A 118 6.26 -9.79 9.84
C SER A 118 6.34 -11.32 9.79
N SER A 119 6.30 -11.94 10.95
CA SER A 119 6.22 -13.40 11.07
C SER A 119 4.96 -14.00 10.45
N TYR A 120 3.88 -13.24 10.38
CA TYR A 120 2.67 -13.65 9.66
C TYR A 120 2.88 -13.59 8.14
N ALA A 121 3.57 -12.56 7.64
CA ALA A 121 3.91 -12.46 6.23
C ALA A 121 4.76 -13.66 5.79
N THR A 122 5.85 -13.95 6.53
CA THR A 122 6.73 -15.08 6.19
C THR A 122 6.06 -16.43 6.33
N PHE A 123 5.14 -16.60 7.28
CA PHE A 123 4.28 -17.78 7.35
C PHE A 123 3.43 -17.97 6.09
N ILE A 124 2.83 -16.90 5.58
CA ILE A 124 2.06 -16.93 4.33
C ILE A 124 3.00 -17.21 3.15
N ALA A 125 4.15 -16.51 3.10
CA ALA A 125 5.13 -16.64 2.03
C ALA A 125 5.68 -18.06 1.91
N GLU A 126 6.02 -18.70 3.03
CA GLU A 126 6.44 -20.12 3.07
C GLU A 126 5.39 -21.03 2.44
N ASN A 127 4.15 -20.89 2.88
CA ASN A 127 3.05 -21.72 2.38
C ASN A 127 2.73 -21.51 0.90
N TYR A 128 2.86 -20.27 0.40
CA TYR A 128 2.72 -19.99 -1.03
C TYR A 128 3.84 -20.60 -1.86
N ASN A 129 5.05 -20.59 -1.35
CA ASN A 129 6.24 -21.07 -2.07
C ASN A 129 6.48 -22.58 -1.95
N GLU A 130 5.60 -23.30 -1.26
CA GLU A 130 5.54 -24.75 -1.16
C GLU A 130 4.27 -25.27 -1.84
N PRO A 131 4.31 -25.75 -3.10
CA PRO A 131 3.14 -26.26 -3.81
C PRO A 131 2.47 -27.42 -3.08
N ASN A 132 1.14 -27.52 -3.21
CA ASN A 132 0.37 -28.53 -2.51
C ASN A 132 0.51 -29.92 -3.14
N SER A 133 0.47 -30.94 -2.29
CA SER A 133 0.22 -32.33 -2.71
C SER A 133 -1.28 -32.65 -2.60
N SER A 134 -1.75 -33.56 -3.43
CA SER A 134 -3.15 -34.04 -3.38
C SER A 134 -3.52 -34.66 -2.02
N SER A 135 -2.56 -35.30 -1.34
CA SER A 135 -2.77 -35.90 -0.02
C SER A 135 -3.15 -34.89 1.06
N VAL A 136 -2.60 -33.68 1.00
CA VAL A 136 -2.95 -32.57 1.93
C VAL A 136 -4.40 -32.12 1.74
N ILE A 137 -4.84 -31.98 0.50
CA ILE A 137 -6.21 -31.60 0.16
C ILE A 137 -7.22 -32.64 0.66
N ASP A 138 -6.91 -33.92 0.47
CA ASP A 138 -7.75 -35.03 0.93
C ASP A 138 -7.85 -35.08 2.47
N GLU A 139 -6.74 -34.84 3.18
CA GLU A 139 -6.71 -34.79 4.64
C GLU A 139 -7.54 -33.61 5.18
N LEU A 140 -7.37 -32.41 4.62
CA LEU A 140 -8.15 -31.22 4.98
C LEU A 140 -9.64 -31.44 4.76
N THR A 141 -10.00 -32.08 3.63
CA THR A 141 -11.40 -32.42 3.33
C THR A 141 -11.99 -33.35 4.40
N LYS A 142 -11.26 -34.39 4.78
CA LYS A 142 -11.72 -35.33 5.83
C LYS A 142 -11.95 -34.66 7.17
N ILE A 143 -11.06 -33.75 7.60
CA ILE A 143 -11.20 -33.04 8.88
C ILE A 143 -12.44 -32.12 8.84
N ILE A 144 -12.65 -31.39 7.72
CA ILE A 144 -13.83 -30.55 7.55
C ILE A 144 -15.12 -31.39 7.59
N ASP A 145 -15.15 -32.55 6.95
CA ASP A 145 -16.29 -33.46 6.95
C ASP A 145 -16.57 -34.01 8.34
N GLN A 146 -15.55 -34.36 9.12
CA GLN A 146 -15.70 -34.78 10.51
C GLN A 146 -16.34 -33.72 11.38
N ILE A 147 -15.84 -32.48 11.31
CA ILE A 147 -16.42 -31.35 12.10
C ILE A 147 -17.85 -31.07 11.66
N GLU A 148 -18.15 -31.15 10.35
CA GLU A 148 -19.54 -30.98 9.87
C GLU A 148 -20.46 -32.11 10.40
N ALA A 149 -19.99 -33.35 10.44
CA ALA A 149 -20.76 -34.47 10.98
C ALA A 149 -21.00 -34.33 12.50
N GLU A 150 -19.99 -33.83 13.25
CA GLU A 150 -20.08 -33.67 14.71
C GLU A 150 -20.93 -32.45 15.15
N PHE A 151 -20.79 -31.33 14.46
CA PHE A 151 -21.33 -30.04 14.92
C PHE A 151 -22.21 -29.33 13.88
N GLY A 152 -22.39 -29.85 12.68
CA GLY A 152 -23.12 -29.18 11.59
C GLY A 152 -24.57 -28.82 11.92
N ASP A 153 -25.17 -29.48 12.95
CA ASP A 153 -26.55 -29.13 13.37
C ASP A 153 -26.65 -27.71 13.93
N TYR A 154 -25.58 -27.12 14.44
CA TYR A 154 -25.55 -25.71 14.85
C TYR A 154 -25.69 -24.72 13.68
N TYR A 155 -25.49 -25.18 12.44
CA TYR A 155 -25.75 -24.40 11.21
C TYR A 155 -27.02 -24.87 10.48
N ARG A 156 -28.02 -25.44 11.22
CA ARG A 156 -29.33 -25.81 10.68
C ARG A 156 -30.44 -24.98 11.31
N THR A 157 -31.42 -24.60 10.52
CA THR A 157 -32.61 -23.83 10.95
C THR A 157 -33.86 -24.38 10.30
N LYS A 158 -35.01 -24.21 10.96
CA LYS A 158 -36.32 -24.64 10.42
C LYS A 158 -36.65 -23.90 9.12
N HIS A 159 -37.12 -24.65 8.14
CA HIS A 159 -37.62 -24.06 6.90
C HIS A 159 -38.98 -23.40 7.12
N VAL A 160 -39.06 -22.09 6.80
CA VAL A 160 -40.26 -21.29 6.96
C VAL A 160 -40.67 -20.69 5.61
N LEU A 161 -41.92 -20.90 5.20
CA LEU A 161 -42.52 -20.25 4.03
C LEU A 161 -43.77 -19.51 4.44
N ASN A 162 -43.94 -18.24 4.06
CA ASN A 162 -45.08 -17.40 4.40
C ASN A 162 -45.42 -17.44 5.91
N GLY A 163 -44.41 -17.41 6.76
CA GLY A 163 -44.56 -17.42 8.23
C GLY A 163 -44.91 -18.80 8.83
N LYS A 164 -44.99 -19.87 8.02
CA LYS A 164 -45.32 -21.22 8.48
C LYS A 164 -44.14 -22.18 8.34
N ILE A 165 -43.84 -22.92 9.42
CA ILE A 165 -42.86 -24.00 9.40
C ILE A 165 -43.34 -25.08 8.43
N GLN A 166 -42.43 -25.47 7.52
CA GLN A 166 -42.65 -26.56 6.56
C GLN A 166 -42.30 -27.91 7.20
N THR A 167 -43.13 -28.92 6.96
CA THR A 167 -42.93 -30.27 7.46
C THR A 167 -42.85 -31.25 6.33
N GLY A 168 -42.06 -32.28 6.52
CA GLY A 168 -41.90 -33.40 5.61
C GLY A 168 -43.14 -34.38 5.68
N PHE A 169 -43.14 -35.39 4.89
CA PHE A 169 -44.19 -36.44 4.87
C PHE A 169 -44.35 -37.18 6.22
N ASN A 170 -43.30 -37.19 7.04
CA ASN A 170 -43.30 -37.77 8.39
C ASN A 170 -43.77 -36.81 9.48
N GLY A 171 -44.29 -35.60 9.12
CA GLY A 171 -44.75 -34.58 10.04
C GLY A 171 -43.62 -33.81 10.78
N GLN A 172 -42.36 -34.18 10.56
CA GLN A 172 -41.23 -33.49 11.19
C GLN A 172 -40.86 -32.20 10.44
N PRO A 173 -40.37 -31.15 11.12
CA PRO A 173 -39.88 -29.93 10.46
C PRO A 173 -38.80 -30.20 9.42
N ILE A 174 -38.88 -29.53 8.28
CA ILE A 174 -37.80 -29.51 7.30
C ILE A 174 -36.75 -28.53 7.80
N TYR A 175 -35.50 -28.91 7.77
CA TYR A 175 -34.37 -28.05 8.13
C TYR A 175 -33.56 -27.65 6.90
N GLY A 176 -33.16 -26.36 6.83
CA GLY A 176 -32.21 -25.87 5.86
C GLY A 176 -30.85 -25.61 6.49
N LYS A 177 -29.80 -25.58 5.67
CA LYS A 177 -28.45 -25.21 6.08
C LYS A 177 -28.30 -23.70 6.10
N ILE A 178 -27.89 -23.11 7.22
CA ILE A 178 -27.58 -21.68 7.36
C ILE A 178 -26.37 -21.35 6.50
N ASN A 179 -26.49 -20.37 5.61
CA ASN A 179 -25.39 -19.84 4.83
C ASN A 179 -24.68 -18.71 5.60
N TYR A 180 -25.49 -17.82 6.22
CA TYR A 180 -25.01 -16.74 7.07
C TYR A 180 -26.14 -16.19 7.96
N VAL A 181 -25.74 -15.52 9.03
CA VAL A 181 -26.64 -14.75 9.92
C VAL A 181 -26.21 -13.29 9.91
N VAL A 182 -27.17 -12.39 9.78
CA VAL A 182 -26.94 -10.95 9.94
C VAL A 182 -27.20 -10.58 11.40
N TRP A 183 -26.21 -9.88 11.97
CA TRP A 183 -26.26 -9.34 13.32
C TRP A 183 -26.38 -7.83 13.30
N SER A 184 -27.09 -7.28 14.25
CA SER A 184 -27.33 -5.85 14.42
C SER A 184 -26.79 -5.37 15.76
N ASN A 185 -26.13 -4.23 15.76
CA ASN A 185 -25.83 -3.51 16.99
C ASN A 185 -27.11 -3.01 17.64
N VAL A 186 -27.11 -2.93 18.98
CA VAL A 186 -28.17 -2.34 19.79
C VAL A 186 -27.66 -1.04 20.41
N TYR A 187 -28.52 -0.01 20.37
CA TYR A 187 -28.22 1.32 20.87
C TYR A 187 -29.31 1.80 21.82
N TYR A 188 -29.01 2.81 22.61
CA TYR A 188 -29.99 3.61 23.32
C TYR A 188 -30.25 4.93 22.59
N CYS A 189 -31.50 5.33 22.54
CA CYS A 189 -31.90 6.65 22.04
C CYS A 189 -31.47 7.73 23.03
N PRO A 190 -30.69 8.74 22.66
CA PRO A 190 -30.23 9.79 23.59
C PRO A 190 -31.37 10.71 24.08
N HIS A 191 -32.55 10.65 23.46
CA HIS A 191 -33.69 11.49 23.83
C HIS A 191 -34.69 10.82 24.79
N CYS A 192 -34.89 9.50 24.70
CA CYS A 192 -35.87 8.78 25.50
C CYS A 192 -35.35 7.52 26.17
N GLY A 193 -34.07 7.16 26.00
CA GLY A 193 -33.50 5.96 26.60
C GLY A 193 -33.99 4.62 26.02
N ALA A 194 -34.86 4.64 25.00
CA ALA A 194 -35.38 3.40 24.41
C ALA A 194 -34.29 2.63 23.67
N GLU A 195 -34.34 1.31 23.76
CA GLU A 195 -33.49 0.41 23.01
C GLU A 195 -33.83 0.45 21.51
N LEU A 196 -32.81 0.58 20.68
CA LEU A 196 -32.92 0.66 19.22
C LEU A 196 -32.10 -0.47 18.60
N ASN A 197 -32.76 -1.51 18.10
CA ASN A 197 -32.14 -2.44 17.17
C ASN A 197 -31.87 -1.68 15.87
N TYR A 198 -30.61 -1.59 15.44
CA TYR A 198 -30.22 -0.77 14.28
C TYR A 198 -30.89 -1.24 12.99
N TYR A 199 -30.91 -2.56 12.73
CA TYR A 199 -31.55 -3.14 11.54
C TYR A 199 -33.04 -2.82 11.47
N GLN A 200 -33.78 -3.06 12.54
CA GLN A 200 -35.23 -2.77 12.60
C GLN A 200 -35.50 -1.26 12.47
N THR A 201 -34.66 -0.44 13.13
CA THR A 201 -34.78 1.02 13.05
C THR A 201 -34.53 1.53 11.63
N MET A 202 -33.54 0.98 10.93
CA MET A 202 -33.22 1.30 9.54
C MET A 202 -34.38 0.92 8.59
N ILE A 203 -34.94 -0.30 8.73
CA ILE A 203 -36.11 -0.74 7.95
C ILE A 203 -37.31 0.17 8.20
N ALA A 204 -37.63 0.45 9.46
CA ALA A 204 -38.74 1.32 9.84
C ALA A 204 -38.60 2.74 9.29
N ASN A 205 -37.39 3.25 9.17
CA ASN A 205 -37.08 4.57 8.60
C ASN A 205 -36.95 4.56 7.08
N LYS A 206 -36.89 3.38 6.44
CA LYS A 206 -36.63 3.20 4.99
C LYS A 206 -35.33 3.88 4.53
N VAL A 207 -34.29 3.79 5.35
CA VAL A 207 -32.98 4.42 5.09
C VAL A 207 -31.89 3.37 4.79
N LYS A 208 -30.80 3.82 4.16
CA LYS A 208 -29.62 2.98 3.88
C LYS A 208 -28.81 2.71 5.15
N SER A 209 -28.02 1.63 5.16
CA SER A 209 -27.11 1.30 6.27
C SER A 209 -26.05 2.36 6.54
N THR A 210 -25.81 3.25 5.57
CA THR A 210 -24.84 4.35 5.64
C THR A 210 -25.45 5.70 6.03
N GLU A 211 -26.78 5.75 6.23
CA GLU A 211 -27.49 7.01 6.56
C GLU A 211 -26.96 7.62 7.86
N LYS A 212 -26.74 8.93 7.84
CA LYS A 212 -26.19 9.66 9.00
C LYS A 212 -27.27 10.00 10.03
N LYS A 213 -28.52 10.27 9.60
CA LYS A 213 -29.62 10.65 10.48
C LYS A 213 -30.63 9.53 10.64
N ILE A 214 -30.99 9.20 11.88
CA ILE A 214 -31.90 8.13 12.24
C ILE A 214 -33.03 8.72 13.08
N LYS A 215 -34.25 8.29 12.79
CA LYS A 215 -35.45 8.66 13.57
C LYS A 215 -35.75 7.55 14.55
N CYS A 216 -35.81 7.87 15.85
CA CYS A 216 -36.19 6.90 16.88
C CYS A 216 -37.58 6.32 16.61
N THR A 217 -37.69 5.00 16.71
CA THR A 217 -39.01 4.31 16.49
C THR A 217 -40.02 4.62 17.59
N GLN A 218 -39.59 4.98 18.81
CA GLN A 218 -40.41 5.29 19.96
C GLN A 218 -40.79 6.79 20.02
N CYS A 219 -39.81 7.66 20.33
CA CYS A 219 -40.08 9.09 20.54
C CYS A 219 -40.09 9.93 19.27
N LYS A 220 -39.77 9.35 18.11
CA LYS A 220 -39.76 10.01 16.79
C LYS A 220 -38.65 11.11 16.63
N ALA A 221 -37.85 11.37 17.64
CA ALA A 221 -36.74 12.31 17.54
C ALA A 221 -35.73 11.87 16.46
N VAL A 222 -35.22 12.84 15.71
CA VAL A 222 -34.17 12.59 14.68
C VAL A 222 -32.81 12.88 15.31
N THR A 223 -31.93 11.92 15.25
CA THR A 223 -30.62 11.97 15.87
C THR A 223 -29.54 11.62 14.84
N ASP A 224 -28.37 12.23 14.95
CA ASP A 224 -27.19 11.77 14.23
C ASP A 224 -26.78 10.40 14.76
N ARG A 225 -26.45 9.47 13.84
CA ARG A 225 -26.04 8.10 14.19
C ARG A 225 -24.84 8.07 15.15
N THR A 226 -23.92 9.03 15.03
CA THR A 226 -22.74 9.13 15.89
C THR A 226 -23.06 9.50 17.34
N LYS A 227 -24.26 9.99 17.60
CA LYS A 227 -24.77 10.34 18.94
C LYS A 227 -25.59 9.23 19.60
N LEU A 228 -25.81 8.11 18.92
CA LEU A 228 -26.45 6.94 19.53
C LEU A 228 -25.50 6.33 20.56
N GLU A 229 -26.03 5.98 21.73
CA GLU A 229 -25.26 5.34 22.80
C GLU A 229 -25.26 3.82 22.59
N ILE A 230 -24.08 3.21 22.56
CA ILE A 230 -23.95 1.76 22.37
C ILE A 230 -24.50 1.06 23.63
N LYS A 231 -25.37 0.10 23.45
CA LYS A 231 -25.74 -0.85 24.52
C LYS A 231 -24.62 -1.88 24.66
N TYR A 232 -24.19 -2.11 25.90
CA TYR A 232 -23.13 -3.05 26.21
C TYR A 232 -23.63 -4.25 26.97
N ASP A 233 -23.10 -5.41 26.61
CA ASP A 233 -23.14 -6.63 27.43
C ASP A 233 -21.93 -6.63 28.36
N ILE A 234 -22.16 -6.84 29.67
CA ILE A 234 -21.11 -6.82 30.70
C ILE A 234 -21.15 -8.15 31.43
N GLU A 235 -20.17 -8.99 31.19
CA GLU A 235 -20.07 -10.32 31.73
C GLU A 235 -18.70 -10.56 32.37
N PHE A 236 -18.66 -11.40 33.40
CA PHE A 236 -17.40 -11.87 33.97
C PHE A 236 -16.80 -12.95 33.05
N ASP A 237 -15.60 -12.70 32.54
CA ASP A 237 -14.87 -13.64 31.73
C ASP A 237 -14.00 -14.54 32.60
N GLU A 238 -14.44 -15.78 32.82
CA GLU A 238 -13.74 -16.75 33.65
C GLU A 238 -12.33 -17.11 33.17
N GLU A 239 -12.06 -17.01 31.86
CA GLU A 239 -10.76 -17.33 31.28
C GLU A 239 -9.70 -16.23 31.53
N THR A 240 -10.13 -14.99 31.60
CA THR A 240 -9.23 -13.84 31.85
C THR A 240 -9.30 -13.33 33.27
N GLY A 241 -10.33 -13.70 34.03
CA GLY A 241 -10.59 -13.21 35.39
C GLY A 241 -11.03 -11.75 35.46
N GLU A 242 -11.50 -11.18 34.36
CA GLU A 242 -11.85 -9.76 34.23
C GLU A 242 -13.32 -9.58 33.82
N MET A 243 -13.87 -8.37 34.07
CA MET A 243 -15.16 -7.97 33.54
C MET A 243 -15.00 -7.57 32.07
N ALA A 244 -15.58 -8.35 31.14
CA ALA A 244 -15.62 -8.02 29.73
C ALA A 244 -16.81 -7.11 29.44
N LYS A 245 -16.56 -5.98 28.77
CA LYS A 245 -17.57 -5.05 28.28
C LYS A 245 -17.55 -5.08 26.74
N THR A 246 -18.59 -5.66 26.14
CA THR A 246 -18.71 -5.80 24.68
C THR A 246 -19.98 -5.12 24.16
N PRO A 247 -19.98 -4.53 22.95
CA PRO A 247 -21.21 -4.07 22.32
C PRO A 247 -22.23 -5.22 22.22
N GLU A 248 -23.47 -4.95 22.58
CA GLU A 248 -24.53 -5.95 22.43
C GLU A 248 -24.90 -6.11 20.96
N HIS A 249 -24.92 -7.34 20.50
CA HIS A 249 -25.30 -7.74 19.15
C HIS A 249 -26.46 -8.71 19.18
N VAL A 250 -27.44 -8.50 18.30
CA VAL A 250 -28.59 -9.40 18.17
C VAL A 250 -28.73 -9.94 16.75
N PRO A 251 -29.01 -11.24 16.55
CA PRO A 251 -29.26 -11.78 15.23
C PRO A 251 -30.61 -11.29 14.72
N VAL A 252 -30.67 -10.84 13.46
CA VAL A 252 -31.87 -10.21 12.87
C VAL A 252 -32.35 -10.85 11.58
N LEU A 253 -31.47 -11.57 10.88
CA LEU A 253 -31.82 -12.23 9.62
C LEU A 253 -30.96 -13.49 9.46
N ILE A 254 -31.58 -14.61 9.12
CA ILE A 254 -30.92 -15.85 8.74
C ILE A 254 -31.13 -16.07 7.24
N ASN A 255 -30.03 -16.22 6.49
CA ASN A 255 -30.05 -16.74 5.12
C ASN A 255 -29.68 -18.22 5.16
N TYR A 256 -30.54 -19.06 4.57
CA TYR A 256 -30.36 -20.51 4.59
C TYR A 256 -30.78 -21.16 3.27
N SER A 257 -30.33 -22.37 3.02
CA SER A 257 -30.64 -23.15 1.81
C SER A 257 -31.41 -24.43 2.17
N VAL A 258 -32.41 -24.76 1.34
CA VAL A 258 -33.05 -26.06 1.29
C VAL A 258 -32.82 -26.61 -0.11
N GLY A 259 -32.05 -27.67 -0.24
CA GLY A 259 -31.52 -28.08 -1.52
C GLY A 259 -30.68 -26.98 -2.15
N THR A 260 -30.98 -26.57 -3.37
CA THR A 260 -30.29 -25.49 -4.10
C THR A 260 -30.91 -24.12 -3.92
N THR A 261 -32.11 -24.04 -3.30
CA THR A 261 -32.87 -22.79 -3.17
C THR A 261 -32.53 -22.07 -1.87
N ARG A 262 -32.32 -20.76 -1.97
CA ARG A 262 -32.00 -19.88 -0.82
C ARG A 262 -33.27 -19.20 -0.30
N TYR A 263 -33.36 -19.10 1.02
CA TYR A 263 -34.44 -18.45 1.75
C TYR A 263 -33.89 -17.53 2.83
N THR A 264 -34.73 -16.66 3.35
CA THR A 264 -34.45 -15.80 4.50
C THR A 264 -35.58 -15.88 5.52
N LYS A 265 -35.21 -15.78 6.81
CA LYS A 265 -36.18 -15.69 7.91
C LYS A 265 -35.59 -14.87 9.04
N GLU A 266 -36.45 -14.39 9.94
CA GLU A 266 -36.02 -13.91 11.25
C GLU A 266 -35.62 -15.10 12.14
N PRO A 267 -34.64 -14.94 13.07
CA PRO A 267 -34.29 -15.96 14.03
C PRO A 267 -35.48 -16.35 14.91
N ASP A 268 -35.72 -17.65 15.07
CA ASP A 268 -36.74 -18.14 16.00
C ASP A 268 -36.11 -18.61 17.33
N LYS A 269 -36.94 -19.08 18.26
CA LYS A 269 -36.48 -19.52 19.58
C LYS A 269 -35.43 -20.64 19.52
N GLU A 270 -35.58 -21.60 18.59
CA GLU A 270 -34.63 -22.69 18.44
C GLU A 270 -33.26 -22.19 17.95
N ASP A 271 -33.27 -21.22 17.03
CA ASP A 271 -32.02 -20.59 16.56
C ASP A 271 -31.27 -19.90 17.71
N LEU A 272 -32.00 -19.19 18.59
CA LEU A 272 -31.44 -18.51 19.77
C LEU A 272 -30.96 -19.54 20.82
N ASP A 273 -31.74 -20.58 21.07
CA ASP A 273 -31.40 -21.66 22.01
C ASP A 273 -30.09 -22.39 21.58
N LYS A 274 -29.90 -22.59 20.27
CA LYS A 274 -28.63 -23.13 19.72
C LYS A 274 -27.44 -22.23 19.98
N ILE A 275 -27.59 -20.90 19.82
CA ILE A 275 -26.52 -19.93 20.12
C ILE A 275 -26.18 -19.95 21.63
N ALA A 276 -27.21 -19.97 22.50
CA ALA A 276 -27.04 -20.05 23.94
C ALA A 276 -26.34 -21.36 24.38
N ALA A 277 -26.72 -22.49 23.76
CA ALA A 277 -26.09 -23.78 24.02
C ALA A 277 -24.61 -23.81 23.65
N ILE A 278 -24.21 -23.12 22.56
CA ILE A 278 -22.81 -22.98 22.18
C ILE A 278 -22.05 -22.12 23.17
N LYS A 279 -22.66 -21.02 23.65
CA LYS A 279 -22.02 -20.12 24.64
C LYS A 279 -21.63 -20.86 25.92
N ALA A 280 -22.39 -21.89 26.29
CA ALA A 280 -22.10 -22.73 27.47
C ALA A 280 -21.01 -23.80 27.23
N LYS A 281 -20.51 -23.98 26.00
CA LYS A 281 -19.48 -24.99 25.70
C LYS A 281 -18.10 -24.47 26.03
N LYS A 282 -17.27 -25.35 26.57
CA LYS A 282 -15.84 -25.06 26.75
C LYS A 282 -15.12 -25.09 25.41
N LEU A 283 -14.35 -24.05 25.13
CA LEU A 283 -13.51 -23.98 23.95
C LEU A 283 -12.22 -24.81 24.14
N LYS A 284 -11.72 -25.41 23.04
CA LYS A 284 -10.51 -26.25 23.07
C LYS A 284 -9.23 -25.42 22.96
N GLY A 285 -9.28 -24.31 22.25
CA GLY A 285 -8.18 -23.36 22.10
C GLY A 285 -8.61 -22.15 21.28
N HIS A 286 -8.18 -20.96 21.71
CA HIS A 286 -8.44 -19.69 21.04
C HIS A 286 -7.54 -18.60 21.62
N PRO A 287 -7.28 -17.48 20.92
CA PRO A 287 -6.42 -16.43 21.42
C PRO A 287 -7.07 -15.62 22.55
N LEU A 288 -6.39 -15.50 23.67
CA LEU A 288 -6.74 -14.65 24.81
C LEU A 288 -6.01 -13.30 24.78
N ASN A 289 -5.20 -13.06 23.75
CA ASN A 289 -4.35 -11.89 23.61
C ASN A 289 -5.16 -10.59 23.66
N MET A 290 -4.65 -9.61 24.42
CA MET A 290 -5.11 -8.23 24.30
C MET A 290 -4.66 -7.64 22.97
N MET A 291 -5.52 -6.83 22.36
CA MET A 291 -5.15 -6.05 21.19
C MET A 291 -4.02 -5.07 21.55
N PRO A 292 -3.00 -4.87 20.71
CA PRO A 292 -1.98 -3.86 20.96
C PRO A 292 -2.59 -2.45 20.85
N HIS A 293 -2.07 -1.50 21.62
CA HIS A 293 -2.41 -0.10 21.42
C HIS A 293 -1.76 0.44 20.16
N GLY A 294 -2.55 1.00 19.26
CA GLY A 294 -2.10 1.48 17.96
C GLY A 294 -3.08 2.44 17.28
N ASP A 295 -2.71 3.02 16.17
CA ASP A 295 -3.53 4.01 15.46
C ASP A 295 -4.83 3.41 14.89
N GLU A 296 -4.82 2.14 14.46
CA GLU A 296 -6.00 1.43 13.98
C GLU A 296 -6.75 0.69 15.09
N THR A 297 -6.05 0.07 16.01
CA THR A 297 -6.65 -0.70 17.11
C THR A 297 -7.36 0.17 18.14
N GLU A 298 -6.99 1.44 18.29
CA GLU A 298 -7.67 2.40 19.15
C GLU A 298 -9.18 2.50 18.88
N ARG A 299 -9.60 2.23 17.65
CA ARG A 299 -11.03 2.19 17.26
C ARG A 299 -11.79 1.07 17.97
N LEU A 300 -11.14 -0.06 18.21
CA LEU A 300 -11.70 -1.21 18.93
C LEU A 300 -11.83 -0.88 20.43
N PHE A 301 -10.79 -0.29 21.01
CA PHE A 301 -10.80 0.09 22.45
C PHE A 301 -11.92 1.08 22.76
N ARG A 302 -12.20 2.04 21.88
CA ARG A 302 -13.29 3.03 22.06
C ARG A 302 -14.67 2.40 22.23
N VAL A 303 -14.87 1.20 21.70
CA VAL A 303 -16.14 0.47 21.81
C VAL A 303 -16.05 -0.75 22.73
N GLY A 304 -14.98 -0.88 23.54
CA GLY A 304 -14.86 -1.94 24.53
C GLY A 304 -14.31 -3.27 24.00
N ILE A 305 -13.89 -3.34 22.75
CA ILE A 305 -13.22 -4.52 22.19
C ILE A 305 -11.72 -4.41 22.51
N THR A 306 -11.26 -5.21 23.47
CA THR A 306 -9.88 -5.15 23.97
C THR A 306 -9.09 -6.44 23.69
N ARG A 307 -9.76 -7.51 23.31
CA ARG A 307 -9.16 -8.83 23.09
C ARG A 307 -9.57 -9.43 21.74
N VAL A 308 -8.69 -10.23 21.19
CA VAL A 308 -8.88 -10.86 19.86
C VAL A 308 -10.15 -11.70 19.80
N LYS A 309 -10.45 -12.48 20.84
CA LYS A 309 -11.67 -13.33 20.90
C LYS A 309 -12.97 -12.56 20.73
N GLN A 310 -13.03 -11.28 21.14
CA GLN A 310 -14.22 -10.43 21.01
C GLN A 310 -14.52 -10.03 19.55
N LEU A 311 -13.60 -10.25 18.62
CA LEU A 311 -13.83 -10.02 17.19
C LEU A 311 -14.64 -11.13 16.52
N TYR A 312 -14.98 -12.19 17.24
CA TYR A 312 -15.72 -13.34 16.68
C TYR A 312 -17.09 -13.51 17.34
N PRO A 313 -18.15 -13.74 16.55
CA PRO A 313 -19.42 -14.23 17.11
C PRO A 313 -19.21 -15.55 17.86
N VAL A 314 -20.03 -15.81 18.86
CA VAL A 314 -19.88 -16.96 19.76
C VAL A 314 -19.82 -18.30 19.01
N ARG A 315 -20.73 -18.51 18.04
CA ARG A 315 -20.75 -19.74 17.23
C ARG A 315 -19.50 -19.83 16.34
N THR A 316 -19.10 -18.73 15.74
CA THR A 316 -17.88 -18.66 14.94
C THR A 316 -16.66 -19.02 15.78
N LEU A 317 -16.52 -18.45 16.99
CA LEU A 317 -15.39 -18.73 17.88
C LEU A 317 -15.35 -20.20 18.29
N PHE A 318 -16.50 -20.82 18.56
CA PHE A 318 -16.60 -22.26 18.86
C PHE A 318 -16.07 -23.11 17.71
N PHE A 319 -16.55 -22.89 16.49
CA PHE A 319 -16.08 -23.64 15.33
C PHE A 319 -14.60 -23.41 15.04
N LEU A 320 -14.13 -22.17 15.16
CA LEU A 320 -12.70 -21.85 15.02
C LEU A 320 -11.85 -22.59 16.06
N SER A 321 -12.32 -22.69 17.32
CA SER A 321 -11.66 -23.47 18.37
C SER A 321 -11.57 -24.97 18.05
N GLU A 322 -12.64 -25.55 17.46
CA GLU A 322 -12.65 -26.96 17.04
C GLU A 322 -11.71 -27.23 15.86
N PHE A 323 -11.65 -26.30 14.89
CA PHE A 323 -10.70 -26.40 13.77
C PHE A 323 -9.26 -26.17 14.22
N TYR A 324 -9.03 -25.16 15.06
CA TYR A 324 -7.71 -24.84 15.59
C TYR A 324 -7.08 -26.03 16.30
N ASP A 325 -7.84 -26.72 17.17
CA ASP A 325 -7.34 -27.89 17.89
C ASP A 325 -6.86 -29.04 16.97
N ARG A 326 -7.44 -29.14 15.76
CA ARG A 326 -7.06 -30.15 14.78
C ARG A 326 -6.02 -29.65 13.76
N PHE A 327 -5.77 -28.36 13.68
CA PHE A 327 -4.93 -27.73 12.65
C PHE A 327 -3.60 -27.20 13.19
N LYS A 328 -3.53 -26.84 14.48
CA LYS A 328 -2.45 -26.04 15.11
C LYS A 328 -1.03 -26.59 14.92
N ASP A 329 -0.89 -27.89 14.70
CA ASP A 329 0.41 -28.56 14.60
C ASP A 329 0.88 -28.73 13.13
N ASP A 330 0.19 -28.12 12.17
CA ASP A 330 0.49 -28.25 10.74
C ASP A 330 0.36 -26.92 10.00
N ASN A 331 1.43 -26.45 9.37
CA ASN A 331 1.48 -25.15 8.68
C ASN A 331 0.47 -25.03 7.53
N LYS A 332 0.25 -26.08 6.74
CA LYS A 332 -0.71 -26.05 5.61
C LYS A 332 -2.16 -25.98 6.11
N LYS A 333 -2.47 -26.66 7.18
CA LYS A 333 -3.79 -26.58 7.83
C LYS A 333 -4.02 -25.19 8.40
N MET A 334 -3.02 -24.62 9.07
CA MET A 334 -3.07 -23.25 9.59
C MET A 334 -3.10 -22.20 8.49
N PHE A 335 -2.47 -22.44 7.34
CA PHE A 335 -2.59 -21.57 6.17
C PHE A 335 -4.02 -21.51 5.63
N LEU A 336 -4.68 -22.66 5.49
CA LEU A 336 -6.12 -22.70 5.16
C LEU A 336 -6.95 -21.97 6.21
N PHE A 337 -6.70 -22.21 7.49
CA PHE A 337 -7.41 -21.62 8.61
C PHE A 337 -7.32 -20.09 8.60
N THR A 338 -6.11 -19.56 8.52
CA THR A 338 -5.87 -18.10 8.54
C THR A 338 -6.43 -17.39 7.31
N SER A 339 -6.48 -18.08 6.15
CA SER A 339 -7.09 -17.53 4.93
C SER A 339 -8.60 -17.25 5.07
N ALA A 340 -9.29 -17.96 5.96
CA ALA A 340 -10.72 -17.80 6.20
C ALA A 340 -11.04 -16.70 7.23
N LEU A 341 -10.13 -16.40 8.18
CA LEU A 341 -10.37 -15.50 9.33
C LEU A 341 -10.98 -14.14 8.96
N PRO A 342 -10.52 -13.42 7.91
CA PRO A 342 -11.06 -12.09 7.59
C PRO A 342 -12.57 -12.08 7.34
N LYS A 343 -13.14 -13.18 6.81
CA LYS A 343 -14.57 -13.34 6.51
C LYS A 343 -15.39 -13.88 7.69
N LEU A 344 -14.75 -14.15 8.81
CA LEU A 344 -15.35 -14.78 9.98
C LEU A 344 -15.45 -13.84 11.19
N THR A 345 -14.93 -12.61 11.07
CA THR A 345 -14.99 -11.59 12.12
C THR A 345 -16.26 -10.72 12.04
N ILE A 346 -16.57 -10.02 13.14
CA ILE A 346 -17.62 -8.99 13.19
C ILE A 346 -17.33 -7.77 12.29
N LEU A 347 -16.16 -7.70 11.69
CA LEU A 347 -15.80 -6.66 10.70
C LEU A 347 -16.43 -6.92 9.33
N ASN A 348 -17.04 -8.09 9.12
CA ASN A 348 -17.63 -8.51 7.85
C ASN A 348 -18.98 -7.83 7.61
N ARG A 349 -19.01 -6.78 6.78
CA ARG A 349 -20.14 -5.86 6.61
C ARG A 349 -21.32 -6.46 5.88
N TYR A 350 -22.53 -6.07 6.32
CA TYR A 350 -23.79 -6.28 5.61
C TYR A 350 -24.39 -4.95 5.15
N MET A 351 -24.62 -4.81 3.84
CA MET A 351 -25.20 -3.59 3.22
C MET A 351 -26.41 -3.97 2.38
N PRO A 352 -27.62 -4.03 2.97
CA PRO A 352 -28.82 -4.51 2.29
C PRO A 352 -29.20 -3.70 1.04
N GLU A 353 -28.82 -2.42 0.97
CA GLU A 353 -29.01 -1.56 -0.20
C GLU A 353 -28.31 -2.03 -1.46
N HIS A 354 -27.33 -2.89 -1.36
CA HIS A 354 -26.63 -3.50 -2.49
C HIS A 354 -27.32 -4.75 -3.05
N GLY A 355 -28.50 -5.13 -2.53
CA GLY A 355 -29.30 -6.26 -3.04
C GLY A 355 -28.52 -7.59 -3.05
N SER A 356 -28.32 -8.20 -4.22
CA SER A 356 -27.58 -9.46 -4.36
C SER A 356 -26.12 -9.38 -3.94
N ARG A 357 -25.54 -8.19 -3.82
CA ARG A 357 -24.15 -7.93 -3.37
C ARG A 357 -24.07 -7.41 -1.94
N ALA A 358 -25.08 -7.67 -1.09
CA ALA A 358 -25.16 -7.17 0.29
C ALA A 358 -24.01 -7.67 1.18
N LEU A 359 -23.35 -8.77 0.85
CA LEU A 359 -22.18 -9.33 1.55
C LEU A 359 -20.91 -8.65 1.04
N VAL A 360 -20.58 -7.49 1.60
CA VAL A 360 -19.48 -6.62 1.11
C VAL A 360 -18.11 -7.06 1.65
N GLY A 361 -18.06 -7.77 2.76
CA GLY A 361 -16.85 -8.17 3.45
C GLY A 361 -16.27 -7.07 4.34
N PRO A 362 -15.15 -7.35 5.06
CA PRO A 362 -14.44 -6.37 5.85
C PRO A 362 -13.85 -5.26 4.96
N ARG A 363 -13.65 -4.08 5.53
CA ARG A 363 -12.94 -3.00 4.85
C ARG A 363 -11.44 -3.27 4.94
N ALA A 364 -10.73 -3.25 3.81
CA ALA A 364 -9.29 -3.46 3.78
C ALA A 364 -8.54 -2.36 4.55
N GLY A 365 -7.42 -2.74 5.18
CA GLY A 365 -6.50 -1.83 5.86
C GLY A 365 -7.05 -1.13 7.11
N THR A 366 -8.14 -1.61 7.72
CA THR A 366 -8.71 -0.96 8.92
C THR A 366 -9.60 -1.88 9.74
N TYR A 367 -9.64 -1.66 11.06
CA TYR A 367 -10.61 -2.27 11.99
C TYR A 367 -11.94 -1.49 12.00
N TYR A 368 -12.58 -1.36 10.83
CA TYR A 368 -13.88 -0.72 10.73
C TYR A 368 -15.00 -1.63 11.26
N LEU A 369 -15.65 -1.22 12.34
CA LEU A 369 -16.80 -1.90 12.94
C LEU A 369 -18.11 -1.45 12.28
N PRO A 370 -18.81 -2.31 11.57
CA PRO A 370 -20.09 -1.98 10.97
C PRO A 370 -21.24 -2.08 11.99
N ASN A 371 -22.34 -1.37 11.75
CA ASN A 371 -23.57 -1.51 12.56
C ASN A 371 -24.33 -2.81 12.25
N LEU A 372 -24.12 -3.35 11.07
CA LEU A 372 -24.66 -4.64 10.61
C LEU A 372 -23.50 -5.49 10.10
N PHE A 373 -23.32 -6.65 10.68
CA PHE A 373 -22.28 -7.57 10.24
C PHE A 373 -22.81 -8.97 9.92
N VAL A 374 -22.00 -9.72 9.19
CA VAL A 374 -22.34 -11.07 8.73
C VAL A 374 -21.51 -12.10 9.50
N GLU A 375 -22.18 -13.03 10.13
CA GLU A 375 -21.62 -14.28 10.61
C GLU A 375 -21.80 -15.35 9.53
N ASN A 376 -20.72 -15.68 8.83
CA ASN A 376 -20.71 -16.73 7.82
C ASN A 376 -20.65 -18.13 8.44
N ASP A 377 -21.15 -19.14 7.73
CA ASP A 377 -20.88 -20.55 8.04
C ASP A 377 -19.36 -20.83 7.93
N VAL A 378 -18.73 -21.17 9.06
CA VAL A 378 -17.27 -21.42 9.13
C VAL A 378 -16.89 -22.62 8.25
N ILE A 379 -17.68 -23.70 8.27
CA ILE A 379 -17.44 -24.90 7.47
C ILE A 379 -17.49 -24.55 5.98
N GLY A 380 -18.51 -23.78 5.58
CA GLY A 380 -18.67 -23.31 4.21
C GLY A 380 -17.51 -22.39 3.76
N GLN A 381 -17.00 -21.52 4.64
CA GLN A 381 -15.85 -20.68 4.34
C GLN A 381 -14.56 -21.48 4.18
N LEU A 382 -14.30 -22.45 5.05
CA LEU A 382 -13.11 -23.31 4.91
C LEU A 382 -13.17 -24.16 3.63
N ARG A 383 -14.33 -24.72 3.27
CA ARG A 383 -14.51 -25.41 1.99
C ARG A 383 -14.29 -24.49 0.78
N PHE A 384 -14.72 -23.24 0.90
CA PHE A 384 -14.49 -22.24 -0.16
C PHE A 384 -13.00 -21.93 -0.33
N GLN A 385 -12.27 -21.76 0.78
CA GLN A 385 -10.83 -21.53 0.73
C GLN A 385 -10.06 -22.77 0.29
N LEU A 386 -10.49 -23.97 0.70
CA LEU A 386 -9.88 -25.24 0.27
C LEU A 386 -9.89 -25.39 -1.25
N ARG A 387 -11.03 -25.06 -1.89
CA ARG A 387 -11.12 -25.06 -3.38
C ARG A 387 -10.16 -24.07 -4.05
N LYS A 388 -9.85 -22.96 -3.39
CA LYS A 388 -8.82 -22.04 -3.91
C LYS A 388 -7.41 -22.62 -3.71
N LEU A 389 -7.19 -23.26 -2.56
CA LEU A 389 -5.91 -23.88 -2.24
C LEU A 389 -5.51 -24.98 -3.25
N GLU A 390 -6.48 -25.67 -3.86
CA GLU A 390 -6.26 -26.63 -4.96
C GLU A 390 -5.54 -26.00 -6.16
N ASN A 391 -5.67 -24.67 -6.38
CA ASN A 391 -4.99 -23.96 -7.48
C ASN A 391 -3.50 -23.66 -7.18
N LEU A 392 -3.00 -23.92 -5.97
CA LEU A 392 -1.57 -23.75 -5.66
C LEU A 392 -0.76 -24.90 -6.26
N SER A 393 -0.60 -24.83 -7.58
CA SER A 393 0.06 -25.85 -8.39
C SER A 393 0.95 -25.16 -9.43
N TYR A 394 2.25 -25.33 -9.28
CA TYR A 394 3.30 -24.94 -10.21
C TYR A 394 4.55 -25.79 -9.94
N LYS A 395 5.53 -25.74 -10.86
CA LYS A 395 6.77 -26.51 -10.69
C LYS A 395 7.61 -25.89 -9.57
N LYS A 396 7.86 -26.68 -8.51
CA LYS A 396 8.67 -26.25 -7.38
C LYS A 396 10.09 -25.89 -7.83
N GLY A 397 10.52 -24.69 -7.45
CA GLY A 397 11.89 -24.18 -7.59
C GLY A 397 12.63 -24.15 -6.25
N LYS A 398 13.69 -23.36 -6.17
CA LYS A 398 14.48 -23.14 -4.97
C LYS A 398 14.14 -21.79 -4.37
N VAL A 399 13.45 -21.77 -3.24
CA VAL A 399 13.12 -20.57 -2.49
C VAL A 399 13.46 -20.79 -1.02
N ILE A 400 14.07 -19.80 -0.39
CA ILE A 400 14.33 -19.75 1.04
C ILE A 400 13.65 -18.54 1.65
N VAL A 401 12.92 -18.75 2.75
CA VAL A 401 12.19 -17.71 3.47
C VAL A 401 12.88 -17.38 4.78
N SER A 402 12.90 -16.09 5.14
CA SER A 402 13.51 -15.62 6.39
C SER A 402 12.61 -14.58 7.07
N THR A 403 12.48 -14.65 8.39
CA THR A 403 11.79 -13.62 9.19
C THR A 403 12.84 -12.70 9.79
N GLN A 404 13.07 -11.55 9.17
CA GLN A 404 14.09 -10.57 9.60
C GLN A 404 13.78 -9.19 9.05
N SER A 405 14.35 -8.16 9.67
CA SER A 405 14.30 -6.78 9.17
C SER A 405 15.28 -6.59 8.01
N THR A 406 14.85 -5.93 6.94
CA THR A 406 15.74 -5.51 5.85
C THR A 406 16.76 -4.44 6.28
N THR A 407 16.62 -3.86 7.47
CA THR A 407 17.63 -2.97 8.04
C THR A 407 18.92 -3.70 8.48
N ASP A 408 18.86 -5.03 8.59
CA ASP A 408 20.02 -5.90 8.92
C ASP A 408 19.96 -7.19 8.09
N LEU A 409 20.77 -7.26 7.05
CA LEU A 409 20.97 -8.42 6.17
C LEU A 409 22.38 -9.00 6.32
N SER A 410 22.99 -8.89 7.51
CA SER A 410 24.37 -9.33 7.79
C SER A 410 24.61 -10.82 7.51
N ASN A 411 23.56 -11.64 7.46
CA ASN A 411 23.59 -13.04 7.05
C ASN A 411 23.70 -13.27 5.53
N ILE A 412 23.61 -12.20 4.71
CA ILE A 412 23.74 -12.23 3.25
C ILE A 412 25.10 -11.59 2.89
N PRO A 413 25.99 -12.28 2.13
CA PRO A 413 27.28 -11.73 1.71
C PRO A 413 27.13 -10.51 0.81
N ASN A 414 28.17 -9.65 0.79
CA ASN A 414 28.23 -8.52 -0.14
C ASN A 414 28.25 -9.02 -1.60
N ASN A 415 27.63 -8.25 -2.51
CA ASN A 415 27.68 -8.52 -3.96
C ASN A 415 27.32 -9.97 -4.32
N SER A 416 26.28 -10.53 -3.70
CA SER A 416 25.87 -11.93 -3.88
C SER A 416 24.51 -12.10 -4.59
N ILE A 417 23.73 -11.03 -4.69
CA ILE A 417 22.37 -11.03 -5.27
C ILE A 417 22.41 -10.45 -6.68
N ASP A 418 21.68 -11.07 -7.61
CA ASP A 418 21.65 -10.67 -9.02
C ASP A 418 20.52 -9.69 -9.34
N TYR A 419 19.40 -9.77 -8.64
CA TYR A 419 18.26 -8.87 -8.86
C TYR A 419 17.43 -8.70 -7.58
N VAL A 420 16.88 -7.51 -7.40
CA VAL A 420 15.99 -7.19 -6.27
C VAL A 420 14.66 -6.65 -6.79
N PHE A 421 13.55 -7.27 -6.36
CA PHE A 421 12.20 -6.75 -6.53
C PHE A 421 11.59 -6.55 -5.15
N ILE A 422 11.09 -5.36 -4.85
CA ILE A 422 10.49 -5.05 -3.54
C ILE A 422 9.23 -4.20 -3.67
N ASP A 423 8.28 -4.46 -2.77
CA ASP A 423 7.05 -3.67 -2.53
C ASP A 423 7.07 -3.20 -1.06
N PRO A 424 7.85 -2.12 -0.73
CA PRO A 424 8.03 -1.67 0.65
C PRO A 424 6.76 -1.03 1.21
N PRO A 425 6.61 -0.92 2.55
CA PRO A 425 5.47 -0.26 3.16
C PRO A 425 5.27 1.18 2.69
N PHE A 426 4.01 1.57 2.41
CA PHE A 426 3.64 2.86 1.80
C PHE A 426 3.41 3.98 2.83
N GLY A 427 4.27 4.13 3.82
CA GLY A 427 4.18 5.18 4.83
C GLY A 427 3.00 5.00 5.79
N ALA A 428 2.00 5.91 5.76
CA ALA A 428 0.88 5.92 6.72
C ALA A 428 -0.37 5.14 6.25
N ASN A 429 -0.32 4.42 5.14
CA ASN A 429 -1.51 3.83 4.53
C ASN A 429 -1.99 2.57 5.26
N ILE A 430 -1.08 1.74 5.75
CA ILE A 430 -1.38 0.44 6.35
C ILE A 430 -0.52 0.25 7.60
N MET A 431 -1.16 -0.11 8.72
CA MET A 431 -0.50 -0.44 9.99
C MET A 431 -0.37 -1.96 10.09
N TYR A 432 0.65 -2.52 9.43
CA TYR A 432 0.78 -3.96 9.21
C TYR A 432 0.80 -4.76 10.51
N SER A 433 1.63 -4.38 11.49
CA SER A 433 1.74 -5.09 12.76
C SER A 433 0.43 -5.09 13.56
N GLU A 434 -0.37 -4.00 13.49
CA GLU A 434 -1.66 -3.93 14.15
C GLU A 434 -2.70 -4.84 13.45
N LEU A 435 -2.73 -4.82 12.11
CA LEU A 435 -3.73 -5.55 11.33
C LEU A 435 -3.43 -7.06 11.26
N ASN A 436 -2.17 -7.46 11.28
CA ASN A 436 -1.74 -8.86 11.30
C ASN A 436 -1.99 -9.53 12.66
N PHE A 437 -2.08 -8.75 13.74
CA PHE A 437 -2.12 -9.25 15.12
C PHE A 437 -3.24 -10.27 15.39
N VAL A 438 -4.38 -10.13 14.73
CA VAL A 438 -5.50 -11.09 14.87
C VAL A 438 -5.10 -12.48 14.38
N ALA A 439 -4.44 -12.58 13.23
CA ALA A 439 -3.97 -13.87 12.71
C ALA A 439 -2.73 -14.36 13.48
N GLU A 440 -1.80 -13.47 13.82
CA GLU A 440 -0.63 -13.77 14.65
C GLU A 440 -1.03 -14.37 16.01
N SER A 441 -2.11 -13.87 16.60
CA SER A 441 -2.62 -14.40 17.87
C SER A 441 -3.07 -15.87 17.77
N TRP A 442 -3.65 -16.29 16.65
CA TRP A 442 -4.00 -17.70 16.39
C TRP A 442 -2.77 -18.56 16.10
N LEU A 443 -1.71 -17.96 15.57
CA LEU A 443 -0.43 -18.64 15.28
C LEU A 443 0.52 -18.64 16.47
N HIS A 444 0.18 -17.96 17.58
CA HIS A 444 1.05 -17.72 18.74
C HIS A 444 2.40 -17.09 18.39
N ILE A 445 2.37 -16.14 17.44
CA ILE A 445 3.52 -15.34 17.01
C ILE A 445 3.20 -13.85 17.13
N ALA A 446 4.20 -12.99 17.10
CA ALA A 446 4.02 -11.54 17.05
C ALA A 446 5.16 -10.88 16.29
N THR A 447 4.84 -9.86 15.51
CA THR A 447 5.83 -9.05 14.79
C THR A 447 6.54 -8.08 15.74
N LYS A 448 7.89 -8.06 15.71
CA LYS A 448 8.70 -7.05 16.39
C LYS A 448 8.66 -5.74 15.58
N ASN A 449 7.72 -4.86 15.92
CA ASN A 449 7.38 -3.67 15.13
C ASN A 449 8.34 -2.48 15.28
N LYS A 450 9.44 -2.60 16.04
CA LYS A 450 10.43 -1.52 16.22
C LYS A 450 10.98 -1.04 14.88
N ASP A 451 11.30 -1.98 13.99
CA ASP A 451 11.91 -1.73 12.69
C ASP A 451 10.88 -1.70 11.54
N GLU A 452 9.59 -1.67 11.87
CA GLU A 452 8.51 -1.53 10.90
C GLU A 452 8.59 -0.15 10.23
N ALA A 453 8.84 -0.11 8.92
CA ALA A 453 9.05 1.11 8.14
C ALA A 453 7.71 1.74 7.75
N ILE A 454 7.01 2.31 8.72
CA ILE A 454 5.73 3.02 8.55
C ILE A 454 5.75 4.38 9.24
N ILE A 455 4.76 5.22 8.92
CA ILE A 455 4.46 6.44 9.66
C ILE A 455 3.31 6.11 10.61
N ASN A 456 3.56 6.17 11.92
CA ASN A 456 2.60 5.76 12.94
C ASN A 456 2.80 6.61 14.21
N LYS A 457 1.73 7.26 14.67
CA LYS A 457 1.81 8.16 15.84
C LYS A 457 2.02 7.38 17.14
N SER A 458 1.37 6.23 17.28
CA SER A 458 1.49 5.37 18.47
C SER A 458 2.90 4.83 18.63
N GLN A 459 3.58 4.52 17.52
CA GLN A 459 5.00 4.12 17.50
C GLN A 459 5.96 5.32 17.46
N LYS A 460 5.48 6.57 17.47
CA LYS A 460 6.27 7.80 17.38
C LYS A 460 7.15 7.86 16.12
N LYS A 461 6.65 7.37 15.00
CA LYS A 461 7.33 7.37 13.71
C LYS A 461 6.72 8.41 12.79
N SER A 462 7.50 9.43 12.45
CA SER A 462 7.18 10.47 11.47
C SER A 462 7.72 10.11 10.07
N VAL A 463 7.61 11.02 9.11
CA VAL A 463 8.22 10.89 7.77
C VAL A 463 9.73 10.73 7.88
N SER A 464 10.39 11.43 8.81
CA SER A 464 11.84 11.36 9.02
C SER A 464 12.30 9.98 9.49
N GLU A 465 11.60 9.38 10.46
CA GLU A 465 11.87 8.03 10.94
C GLU A 465 11.62 6.99 9.85
N TYR A 466 10.52 7.13 9.09
CA TYR A 466 10.24 6.30 7.92
C TYR A 466 11.37 6.36 6.90
N GLN A 467 11.80 7.58 6.49
CA GLN A 467 12.91 7.79 5.57
C GLN A 467 14.23 7.20 6.10
N SER A 468 14.50 7.36 7.39
CA SER A 468 15.70 6.79 8.02
C SER A 468 15.70 5.25 7.95
N LEU A 469 14.57 4.60 8.27
CA LEU A 469 14.44 3.14 8.17
C LEU A 469 14.58 2.66 6.73
N MET A 470 13.93 3.34 5.77
CA MET A 470 14.05 2.99 4.35
C MET A 470 15.48 3.17 3.84
N THR A 471 16.20 4.22 4.28
CA THR A 471 17.61 4.41 3.94
C THR A 471 18.46 3.25 4.48
N GLN A 472 18.23 2.77 5.70
CA GLN A 472 18.92 1.61 6.24
C GLN A 472 18.64 0.35 5.43
N CYS A 473 17.38 0.11 5.05
CA CYS A 473 17.00 -1.01 4.19
C CYS A 473 17.69 -0.94 2.83
N PHE A 474 17.66 0.22 2.17
CA PHE A 474 18.32 0.38 0.87
C PHE A 474 19.85 0.29 0.95
N ASN A 475 20.47 0.70 2.06
CA ASN A 475 21.91 0.50 2.29
C ASN A 475 22.27 -0.99 2.31
N GLU A 476 21.50 -1.81 3.01
CA GLU A 476 21.70 -3.26 3.04
C GLU A 476 21.44 -3.91 1.69
N ILE A 477 20.35 -3.51 0.99
CA ILE A 477 20.06 -3.97 -0.37
C ILE A 477 21.20 -3.59 -1.33
N PHE A 478 21.72 -2.35 -1.23
CA PHE A 478 22.87 -1.92 -2.03
C PHE A 478 24.12 -2.74 -1.74
N ARG A 479 24.36 -3.10 -0.47
CA ARG A 479 25.50 -3.90 -0.06
C ARG A 479 25.46 -5.31 -0.67
N ILE A 480 24.29 -5.97 -0.62
CA ILE A 480 24.14 -7.36 -1.06
C ILE A 480 24.00 -7.50 -2.58
N LEU A 481 23.45 -6.50 -3.27
CA LEU A 481 23.28 -6.50 -4.71
C LEU A 481 24.63 -6.40 -5.41
N LYS A 482 24.85 -7.19 -6.46
CA LYS A 482 26.05 -7.10 -7.30
C LYS A 482 26.09 -5.77 -8.04
N PRO A 483 27.26 -5.17 -8.29
CA PRO A 483 27.41 -4.01 -9.16
C PRO A 483 26.81 -4.24 -10.56
N SER A 484 26.40 -3.20 -11.23
CA SER A 484 25.67 -3.21 -12.52
C SER A 484 24.32 -3.92 -12.51
N ARG A 485 23.83 -4.36 -11.38
CA ARG A 485 22.53 -5.04 -11.22
C ARG A 485 21.45 -4.05 -10.76
N TRP A 486 20.20 -4.50 -10.86
CA TRP A 486 19.00 -3.68 -10.73
C TRP A 486 18.19 -3.97 -9.47
N VAL A 487 17.60 -2.93 -8.95
CA VAL A 487 16.50 -2.99 -7.99
C VAL A 487 15.25 -2.37 -8.61
N THR A 488 14.14 -3.08 -8.54
CA THR A 488 12.82 -2.58 -8.88
C THR A 488 12.01 -2.37 -7.61
N VAL A 489 11.52 -1.15 -7.41
CA VAL A 489 10.71 -0.77 -6.25
C VAL A 489 9.31 -0.45 -6.75
N GLU A 490 8.32 -1.25 -6.37
CA GLU A 490 6.91 -0.91 -6.54
C GLU A 490 6.46 0.01 -5.40
N PHE A 491 5.73 1.06 -5.70
CA PHE A 491 5.35 2.05 -4.70
C PHE A 491 3.98 2.66 -4.95
N HIS A 492 3.14 2.68 -3.90
CA HIS A 492 1.77 3.16 -3.96
C HIS A 492 1.48 4.20 -2.87
N ASN A 493 1.69 5.48 -3.15
CA ASN A 493 1.29 6.56 -2.24
C ASN A 493 0.97 7.83 -3.02
N SER A 494 -0.06 8.58 -2.58
CA SER A 494 -0.48 9.84 -3.20
C SER A 494 0.23 11.07 -2.62
N LYS A 495 1.02 10.92 -1.54
CA LYS A 495 1.64 12.05 -0.83
C LYS A 495 3.04 12.32 -1.36
N ASN A 496 3.26 13.56 -1.81
CA ASN A 496 4.55 14.02 -2.33
C ASN A 496 5.71 13.80 -1.32
N ALA A 497 5.48 14.09 -0.04
CA ALA A 497 6.49 13.92 1.00
C ALA A 497 6.98 12.48 1.16
N ILE A 498 6.10 11.48 0.96
CA ILE A 498 6.46 10.07 1.04
C ILE A 498 7.22 9.64 -0.21
N TRP A 499 6.77 10.13 -1.38
CA TRP A 499 7.44 9.90 -2.65
C TRP A 499 8.88 10.42 -2.63
N SER A 500 9.07 11.68 -2.22
CA SER A 500 10.40 12.28 -2.07
C SER A 500 11.27 11.51 -1.07
N ALA A 501 10.69 11.04 0.04
CA ALA A 501 11.43 10.26 1.05
C ALA A 501 12.00 8.96 0.48
N ILE A 502 11.26 8.25 -0.38
CA ILE A 502 11.72 7.01 -1.03
C ILE A 502 12.82 7.30 -2.05
N GLN A 503 12.65 8.31 -2.92
CA GLN A 503 13.67 8.69 -3.90
C GLN A 503 14.97 9.11 -3.21
N GLU A 504 14.87 9.93 -2.16
CA GLU A 504 16.03 10.39 -1.40
C GLU A 504 16.71 9.22 -0.66
N ALA A 505 15.95 8.28 -0.10
CA ALA A 505 16.50 7.10 0.56
C ALA A 505 17.28 6.20 -0.42
N LEU A 506 16.75 5.99 -1.64
CA LEU A 506 17.46 5.26 -2.72
C LEU A 506 18.77 5.94 -3.09
N GLY A 507 18.72 7.25 -3.36
CA GLY A 507 19.90 8.00 -3.74
C GLY A 507 20.99 8.06 -2.65
N ARG A 508 20.59 8.27 -1.38
CA ARG A 508 21.51 8.26 -0.22
C ARG A 508 22.21 6.92 -0.04
N SER A 509 21.56 5.84 -0.45
CA SER A 509 22.17 4.49 -0.42
C SER A 509 23.11 4.22 -1.57
N GLY A 510 23.23 5.13 -2.55
CA GLY A 510 24.16 5.02 -3.68
C GLY A 510 23.53 4.46 -4.96
N PHE A 511 22.23 4.17 -4.97
CA PHE A 511 21.53 3.77 -6.20
C PHE A 511 21.34 4.96 -7.16
N VAL A 512 21.35 4.67 -8.45
CA VAL A 512 21.02 5.63 -9.51
C VAL A 512 19.67 5.25 -10.11
N ILE A 513 18.69 6.13 -9.98
CA ILE A 513 17.37 5.95 -10.60
C ILE A 513 17.51 6.15 -12.10
N ALA A 514 17.07 5.19 -12.89
CA ALA A 514 17.15 5.20 -14.34
C ALA A 514 15.79 5.29 -15.03
N ASP A 515 14.69 4.90 -14.33
CA ASP A 515 13.35 4.99 -14.88
C ASP A 515 12.28 4.99 -13.79
N VAL A 516 11.16 5.66 -14.06
CA VAL A 516 9.97 5.66 -13.19
C VAL A 516 8.75 5.49 -14.07
N ARG A 517 8.04 4.37 -13.91
CA ARG A 517 6.87 4.02 -14.73
C ARG A 517 5.63 3.78 -13.89
N VAL A 518 4.49 3.68 -14.58
CA VAL A 518 3.18 3.39 -14.00
C VAL A 518 2.81 1.94 -14.26
N LEU A 519 2.43 1.21 -13.22
CA LEU A 519 1.88 -0.14 -13.34
C LEU A 519 0.34 -0.07 -13.40
N ASN A 520 -0.24 -0.40 -14.55
CA ASN A 520 -1.69 -0.44 -14.73
C ASN A 520 -2.28 -1.74 -14.16
N LYS A 521 -3.11 -1.61 -13.12
CA LYS A 521 -3.89 -2.72 -12.55
C LYS A 521 -5.35 -2.56 -12.97
N GLU A 522 -5.83 -3.34 -13.93
CA GLU A 522 -7.15 -3.24 -14.59
C GLU A 522 -8.39 -3.11 -13.69
N LYS A 523 -8.34 -3.35 -12.38
CA LYS A 523 -9.51 -3.28 -11.48
C LYS A 523 -9.35 -2.32 -10.32
N LYS A 524 -10.17 -1.29 -10.37
CA LYS A 524 -10.39 -0.33 -9.28
C LYS A 524 -11.09 -0.99 -8.09
N THR A 525 -10.60 -0.76 -6.89
CA THR A 525 -11.32 -1.14 -5.66
C THR A 525 -12.49 -0.17 -5.42
N ILE A 526 -13.51 -0.59 -4.65
CA ILE A 526 -14.66 0.27 -4.30
C ILE A 526 -14.19 1.57 -3.60
N ASN A 527 -13.09 1.54 -2.86
CA ASN A 527 -12.51 2.73 -2.24
C ASN A 527 -11.93 3.70 -3.27
N GLN A 528 -11.34 3.20 -4.34
CA GLN A 528 -10.82 4.00 -5.47
C GLN A 528 -11.93 4.69 -6.25
N PHE A 529 -13.14 4.10 -6.29
CA PHE A 529 -14.31 4.73 -6.90
C PHE A 529 -14.99 5.79 -6.03
N THR A 530 -14.83 5.73 -4.70
CA THR A 530 -15.65 6.51 -3.77
C THR A 530 -14.90 7.59 -3.00
N ALA A 531 -13.57 7.57 -2.99
CA ALA A 531 -12.75 8.56 -2.31
C ALA A 531 -12.12 9.52 -3.32
N ALA A 532 -12.42 10.80 -3.21
CA ALA A 532 -11.67 11.85 -3.90
C ALA A 532 -10.21 11.79 -3.42
N GLY A 533 -9.24 11.69 -4.36
CA GLY A 533 -7.81 11.63 -4.04
C GLY A 533 -7.22 10.22 -3.86
N CYS A 534 -7.91 9.15 -4.26
CA CYS A 534 -7.30 7.82 -4.33
C CYS A 534 -6.44 7.65 -5.60
N VAL A 535 -5.22 7.13 -5.41
CA VAL A 535 -4.32 6.71 -6.50
C VAL A 535 -4.88 5.44 -7.12
N ASP A 536 -4.96 5.40 -8.44
CA ASP A 536 -5.45 4.23 -9.19
C ASP A 536 -4.30 3.33 -9.68
N GLN A 537 -3.09 3.84 -9.74
CA GLN A 537 -1.94 3.20 -10.36
C GLN A 537 -0.76 3.16 -9.38
N ASP A 538 0.03 2.09 -9.46
CA ASP A 538 1.26 1.97 -8.71
C ASP A 538 2.44 2.47 -9.55
N LEU A 539 3.45 3.05 -8.92
CA LEU A 539 4.67 3.50 -9.55
C LEU A 539 5.75 2.42 -9.43
N ILE A 540 6.49 2.22 -10.49
CA ILE A 540 7.64 1.32 -10.55
C ILE A 540 8.89 2.16 -10.73
N ILE A 541 9.82 2.08 -9.77
CA ILE A 541 11.14 2.71 -9.85
C ILE A 541 12.15 1.63 -10.24
N SER A 542 12.85 1.84 -11.33
CA SER A 542 14.00 1.03 -11.72
C SER A 542 15.29 1.80 -11.41
N ALA A 543 16.12 1.25 -10.55
CA ALA A 543 17.39 1.84 -10.16
C ALA A 543 18.51 0.79 -10.21
N TYR A 544 19.74 1.23 -10.48
CA TYR A 544 20.89 0.32 -10.58
C TYR A 544 22.00 0.69 -9.60
N LYS A 545 22.80 -0.32 -9.25
CA LYS A 545 24.04 -0.15 -8.48
C LYS A 545 25.18 0.14 -9.44
N PRO A 546 25.87 1.30 -9.35
CA PRO A 546 27.03 1.59 -10.19
C PRO A 546 28.17 0.60 -10.01
N LYS A 547 29.05 0.44 -11.04
CA LYS A 547 30.26 -0.37 -10.95
C LYS A 547 31.20 0.13 -9.85
N GLU A 548 31.91 -0.78 -9.20
CA GLU A 548 32.82 -0.44 -8.11
C GLU A 548 34.05 0.35 -8.63
N SER A 549 34.57 -0.01 -9.80
CA SER A 549 35.61 0.74 -10.50
C SER A 549 35.23 2.19 -10.79
N PHE A 550 33.97 2.40 -11.25
CA PHE A 550 33.42 3.74 -11.46
C PHE A 550 33.35 4.52 -10.15
N ARG A 551 32.78 3.93 -9.08
CA ARG A 551 32.65 4.59 -7.78
C ARG A 551 34.02 4.96 -7.20
N ARG A 552 35.00 4.06 -7.23
CA ARG A 552 36.36 4.34 -6.77
C ARG A 552 36.97 5.50 -7.52
N LYS A 553 36.97 5.49 -8.87
CA LYS A 553 37.48 6.60 -9.69
C LYS A 553 36.74 7.91 -9.43
N PHE A 554 35.41 7.86 -9.25
CA PHE A 554 34.61 9.02 -8.92
C PHE A 554 35.03 9.71 -7.61
N PHE A 555 35.42 8.93 -6.59
CA PHE A 555 35.94 9.46 -5.33
C PHE A 555 37.40 9.95 -5.44
N GLU A 556 38.23 9.27 -6.23
CA GLU A 556 39.59 9.68 -6.48
C GLU A 556 39.69 11.02 -7.22
N ASP A 557 38.78 11.25 -8.20
CA ASP A 557 38.71 12.46 -9.01
C ASP A 557 37.77 13.53 -8.40
N ALA A 558 37.38 13.42 -7.13
CA ALA A 558 36.41 14.28 -6.50
C ALA A 558 36.75 15.77 -6.65
N GLY A 559 35.76 16.57 -7.13
CA GLY A 559 35.90 18.00 -7.41
C GLY A 559 36.48 18.33 -8.79
N ASN A 560 36.76 17.34 -9.62
CA ASN A 560 37.15 17.53 -11.02
C ASN A 560 35.93 17.47 -11.92
N GLU A 561 35.84 18.34 -12.91
CA GLU A 561 34.77 18.37 -13.94
C GLU A 561 34.57 17.00 -14.62
N GLU A 562 35.61 16.20 -14.78
CA GLU A 562 35.55 14.88 -15.40
C GLU A 562 34.62 13.91 -14.61
N THR A 563 34.40 14.11 -13.32
CA THR A 563 33.43 13.30 -12.54
C THR A 563 32.01 13.47 -13.05
N ALA A 564 31.60 14.68 -13.46
CA ALA A 564 30.31 14.92 -14.07
C ALA A 564 30.16 14.15 -15.39
N TRP A 565 31.19 14.21 -16.26
CA TRP A 565 31.13 13.51 -17.55
C TRP A 565 31.25 11.99 -17.43
N ALA A 566 32.00 11.50 -16.47
CA ALA A 566 32.08 10.07 -16.16
C ALA A 566 30.72 9.55 -15.68
N PHE A 567 30.02 10.33 -14.83
CA PHE A 567 28.66 9.98 -14.40
C PHE A 567 27.69 9.94 -15.59
N VAL A 568 27.68 10.97 -16.45
CA VAL A 568 26.80 11.02 -17.63
C VAL A 568 27.05 9.84 -18.55
N ARG A 569 28.31 9.49 -18.84
CA ARG A 569 28.62 8.29 -19.64
C ARG A 569 28.10 7.02 -19.01
N GLN A 570 28.32 6.83 -17.72
CA GLN A 570 27.83 5.65 -16.99
C GLN A 570 26.31 5.58 -16.98
N HIS A 571 25.63 6.70 -16.79
CA HIS A 571 24.18 6.77 -16.77
C HIS A 571 23.59 6.47 -18.15
N LEU A 572 24.04 7.16 -19.20
CA LEU A 572 23.62 6.93 -20.60
C LEU A 572 23.85 5.48 -21.04
N ALA A 573 24.93 4.82 -20.57
CA ALA A 573 25.18 3.42 -20.89
C ALA A 573 24.13 2.47 -20.30
N ASN A 574 23.46 2.83 -19.21
CA ASN A 574 22.43 2.03 -18.56
C ASN A 574 21.00 2.41 -18.97
N LEU A 575 20.81 3.46 -19.81
CA LEU A 575 19.47 3.85 -20.27
C LEU A 575 19.10 3.12 -21.58
N PRO A 576 17.81 2.82 -21.80
CA PRO A 576 17.34 2.25 -23.07
C PRO A 576 17.66 3.20 -24.23
N VAL A 577 17.92 2.64 -25.42
CA VAL A 577 18.25 3.41 -26.62
C VAL A 577 16.98 3.73 -27.42
N VAL A 578 16.08 2.77 -27.53
CA VAL A 578 14.79 2.88 -28.24
C VAL A 578 13.71 2.30 -27.35
N VAL A 579 12.60 3.00 -27.19
CA VAL A 579 11.41 2.56 -26.43
C VAL A 579 10.18 2.80 -27.32
N ASP A 580 9.26 1.85 -27.33
CA ASP A 580 7.91 1.91 -27.90
C ASP A 580 7.03 1.14 -26.90
N ALA A 581 6.71 1.79 -25.76
CA ALA A 581 6.06 1.16 -24.62
C ALA A 581 4.60 0.75 -24.92
N ASP A 582 3.91 1.55 -25.72
CA ASP A 582 2.51 1.33 -26.11
C ASP A 582 2.38 0.42 -27.35
N HIS A 583 3.48 -0.01 -27.96
CA HIS A 583 3.55 -0.79 -29.19
C HIS A 583 2.76 -0.16 -30.35
N ASP A 584 2.71 1.16 -30.41
CA ASP A 584 2.00 1.92 -31.44
C ASP A 584 2.84 2.16 -32.71
N GLY A 585 4.10 1.73 -32.70
CA GLY A 585 5.05 1.88 -33.82
C GLY A 585 5.71 3.25 -33.84
N LYS A 586 5.73 3.98 -32.71
CA LYS A 586 6.47 5.23 -32.55
C LYS A 586 7.56 5.07 -31.50
N ILE A 587 8.58 5.89 -31.59
CA ILE A 587 9.66 5.94 -30.60
C ILE A 587 9.28 6.95 -29.51
N ASP A 588 9.22 6.49 -28.26
CA ASP A 588 9.00 7.33 -27.10
C ASP A 588 10.22 8.20 -26.80
N ILE A 589 9.97 9.41 -26.28
CA ILE A 589 11.01 10.27 -25.73
C ILE A 589 11.39 9.75 -24.35
N ILE A 590 12.64 9.36 -24.20
CA ILE A 590 13.20 8.87 -22.95
C ILE A 590 13.66 10.07 -22.12
N SER A 591 12.83 10.51 -21.16
CA SER A 591 13.08 11.74 -20.37
C SER A 591 14.44 11.72 -19.67
N GLU A 592 14.90 10.58 -19.14
CA GLU A 592 16.20 10.44 -18.47
C GLU A 592 17.41 10.69 -19.42
N ARG A 593 17.20 10.73 -20.76
CA ARG A 593 18.22 11.12 -21.73
C ARG A 593 18.22 12.63 -22.05
N GLN A 594 17.28 13.39 -21.50
CA GLN A 594 17.21 14.84 -21.71
C GLN A 594 18.19 15.60 -20.82
N ALA A 595 18.64 16.76 -21.31
CA ALA A 595 19.68 17.55 -20.65
C ALA A 595 19.41 17.85 -19.17
N TYR A 596 18.19 18.26 -18.83
CA TYR A 596 17.83 18.68 -17.49
C TYR A 596 17.85 17.50 -16.49
N LEU A 597 17.37 16.31 -16.89
CA LEU A 597 17.43 15.13 -16.03
C LEU A 597 18.85 14.59 -15.87
N LEU A 598 19.65 14.61 -16.94
CA LEU A 598 21.06 14.25 -16.85
C LEU A 598 21.80 15.17 -15.86
N PHE A 599 21.50 16.49 -15.86
CA PHE A 599 22.05 17.43 -14.89
C PHE A 599 21.59 17.12 -13.47
N ASP A 600 20.27 16.95 -13.29
CA ASP A 600 19.68 16.66 -11.96
C ASP A 600 20.23 15.37 -11.34
N ARG A 601 20.31 14.29 -12.12
CA ARG A 601 20.90 13.01 -11.67
C ARG A 601 22.38 13.16 -11.32
N MET A 602 23.15 13.90 -12.11
CA MET A 602 24.54 14.18 -11.87
C MET A 602 24.72 14.97 -10.57
N VAL A 603 23.96 16.06 -10.37
CA VAL A 603 23.98 16.87 -9.15
C VAL A 603 23.59 16.04 -7.94
N ALA A 604 22.47 15.31 -8.01
CA ALA A 604 22.01 14.44 -6.94
C ALA A 604 23.08 13.41 -6.53
N TYR A 605 23.71 12.76 -7.52
CA TYR A 605 24.74 11.76 -7.26
C TYR A 605 25.97 12.35 -6.54
N HIS A 606 26.43 13.53 -6.95
CA HIS A 606 27.54 14.23 -6.28
C HIS A 606 27.19 14.62 -4.84
N ILE A 607 26.04 15.27 -4.64
CA ILE A 607 25.61 15.72 -3.30
C ILE A 607 25.42 14.53 -2.34
N MET A 608 24.80 13.45 -2.79
CA MET A 608 24.53 12.27 -1.98
C MET A 608 25.80 11.52 -1.58
N ASN A 609 26.84 11.57 -2.42
CA ASN A 609 28.15 11.02 -2.09
C ASN A 609 29.08 12.01 -1.35
N GLY A 610 28.56 13.20 -0.97
CA GLY A 610 29.32 14.21 -0.21
C GLY A 610 30.42 14.88 -1.04
N ILE A 611 30.32 14.88 -2.36
CA ILE A 611 31.28 15.46 -3.29
C ILE A 611 30.71 16.77 -3.83
N PRO A 612 31.48 17.87 -3.87
CA PRO A 612 31.05 19.12 -4.48
C PRO A 612 30.68 18.92 -5.95
N VAL A 613 29.60 19.54 -6.39
CA VAL A 613 29.21 19.54 -7.81
C VAL A 613 30.27 20.35 -8.60
N PRO A 614 30.96 19.74 -9.58
CA PRO A 614 32.16 20.33 -10.17
C PRO A 614 31.87 21.33 -11.29
N ILE A 615 30.62 21.45 -11.73
CA ILE A 615 30.22 22.23 -12.90
C ILE A 615 28.83 22.83 -12.69
N ASP A 616 28.61 24.06 -13.13
CA ASP A 616 27.29 24.69 -13.09
C ASP A 616 26.40 24.24 -14.26
N ALA A 617 25.09 24.61 -14.20
CA ALA A 617 24.11 24.17 -15.21
C ALA A 617 24.44 24.67 -16.63
N THR A 618 24.91 25.92 -16.76
CA THR A 618 25.20 26.55 -18.07
C THR A 618 26.34 25.83 -18.76
N ASP A 619 27.43 25.61 -18.03
CA ASP A 619 28.62 24.92 -18.56
C ASP A 619 28.33 23.43 -18.80
N PHE A 620 27.48 22.80 -17.94
CA PHE A 620 27.05 21.42 -18.12
C PHE A 620 26.26 21.24 -19.42
N TYR A 621 25.24 22.09 -19.70
CA TYR A 621 24.43 21.96 -20.92
C TYR A 621 25.27 22.18 -22.18
N LYS A 622 26.19 23.15 -22.13
CA LYS A 622 27.15 23.37 -23.21
C LYS A 622 28.06 22.17 -23.41
N GLY A 623 28.59 21.62 -22.32
CA GLY A 623 29.45 20.42 -22.38
C GLY A 623 28.73 19.16 -22.85
N LEU A 624 27.41 19.02 -22.58
CA LEU A 624 26.60 17.93 -23.14
C LEU A 624 26.58 17.99 -24.68
N ASP A 625 26.29 19.18 -25.24
CA ASP A 625 26.26 19.38 -26.72
C ASP A 625 27.63 19.15 -27.37
N GLU A 626 28.72 19.41 -26.66
CA GLU A 626 30.10 19.22 -27.16
C GLU A 626 30.57 17.76 -27.07
N LYS A 627 30.16 17.03 -26.01
CA LYS A 627 30.75 15.70 -25.66
C LYS A 627 29.85 14.51 -26.05
N PHE A 628 28.54 14.73 -26.28
CA PHE A 628 27.57 13.69 -26.56
C PHE A 628 26.75 13.95 -27.79
N LEU A 629 26.21 12.92 -28.45
CA LEU A 629 25.46 13.06 -29.67
C LEU A 629 23.97 13.27 -29.33
N LYS A 630 23.37 14.34 -29.87
CA LYS A 630 21.97 14.71 -29.65
C LYS A 630 21.08 14.23 -30.78
N ARG A 631 19.95 13.57 -30.47
CA ARG A 631 18.86 13.20 -31.37
C ARG A 631 17.52 13.43 -30.69
N ASP A 632 16.59 14.07 -31.31
CA ASP A 632 15.22 14.32 -30.83
C ASP A 632 15.19 14.77 -29.35
N ASP A 633 16.05 15.71 -29.00
CA ASP A 633 16.28 16.29 -27.68
C ASP A 633 16.81 15.35 -26.60
N MET A 634 17.28 14.16 -26.99
CA MET A 634 17.91 13.15 -26.15
C MET A 634 19.40 13.04 -26.48
N TYR A 635 20.24 12.67 -25.47
CA TYR A 635 21.66 12.48 -25.62
C TYR A 635 22.03 11.00 -25.63
N PHE A 636 23.03 10.66 -26.45
CA PHE A 636 23.45 9.30 -26.71
C PHE A 636 24.98 9.16 -26.71
N LEU A 637 25.45 7.98 -26.35
CA LEU A 637 26.83 7.58 -26.58
C LEU A 637 27.05 7.26 -28.07
N PRO A 638 28.27 7.36 -28.58
CA PRO A 638 28.56 7.14 -30.00
C PRO A 638 28.14 5.76 -30.55
N ASP A 639 28.21 4.74 -29.76
CA ASP A 639 27.79 3.37 -30.07
C ASP A 639 26.25 3.21 -30.10
N GLN A 640 25.53 3.98 -29.30
CA GLN A 640 24.06 3.94 -29.19
C GLN A 640 23.36 4.65 -30.35
N VAL A 641 23.99 5.69 -30.95
CA VAL A 641 23.36 6.51 -31.98
C VAL A 641 22.99 5.70 -33.24
N ASN A 642 23.81 4.74 -33.63
CA ASN A 642 23.52 3.92 -34.81
C ASN A 642 22.27 3.06 -34.60
N GLU A 643 22.05 2.56 -33.42
CA GLU A 643 20.84 1.82 -33.07
C GLU A 643 19.60 2.73 -33.11
N TYR A 644 19.68 3.90 -32.48
CA TYR A 644 18.61 4.89 -32.47
C TYR A 644 18.28 5.38 -33.88
N ASP A 645 19.29 5.80 -34.69
CA ASP A 645 19.08 6.26 -36.05
C ASP A 645 18.49 5.17 -36.96
N THR A 646 18.83 3.90 -36.73
CA THR A 646 18.24 2.75 -37.43
C THR A 646 16.76 2.54 -37.07
N ALA A 647 16.38 2.70 -35.80
CA ALA A 647 14.99 2.62 -35.36
C ALA A 647 14.19 3.80 -35.93
N ARG A 648 14.73 5.01 -35.88
CA ARG A 648 14.10 6.23 -36.42
C ARG A 648 13.79 6.20 -37.89
N ILE A 649 14.55 5.46 -38.71
CA ILE A 649 14.23 5.26 -40.13
C ILE A 649 12.96 4.40 -40.33
N LYS A 650 12.64 3.53 -39.34
CA LYS A 650 11.54 2.56 -39.42
C LYS A 650 10.29 3.02 -38.71
N MET A 651 10.43 3.91 -37.74
CA MET A 651 9.39 4.34 -36.84
C MET A 651 9.35 5.88 -36.76
N ASP A 652 8.17 6.45 -36.62
CA ASP A 652 8.02 7.87 -36.33
C ASP A 652 8.41 8.13 -34.86
N VAL A 653 8.83 9.35 -34.55
CA VAL A 653 9.12 9.79 -33.17
C VAL A 653 7.91 10.54 -32.66
N GLU A 654 7.51 10.30 -31.41
CA GLU A 654 6.47 11.08 -30.77
C GLU A 654 6.84 12.58 -30.76
N PRO A 655 5.88 13.49 -30.99
CA PRO A 655 6.15 14.91 -30.92
C PRO A 655 6.53 15.27 -29.48
N ILE A 656 7.63 16.02 -29.31
CA ILE A 656 8.12 16.49 -28.00
C ILE A 656 7.02 17.29 -27.34
N GLN A 657 6.44 16.74 -26.28
CA GLN A 657 5.67 17.52 -25.31
C GLN A 657 6.68 18.25 -24.44
N PHE A 658 6.58 19.57 -24.37
CA PHE A 658 7.39 20.36 -23.43
C PHE A 658 6.94 19.99 -22.00
N GLU A 659 7.61 19.03 -21.38
CA GLU A 659 7.38 18.67 -19.99
C GLU A 659 7.94 19.78 -19.10
N LEU A 660 7.06 20.38 -18.28
CA LEU A 660 7.45 21.31 -17.26
C LEU A 660 7.92 20.52 -16.03
N PHE A 661 9.18 20.65 -15.70
CA PHE A 661 9.75 20.10 -14.48
C PHE A 661 9.02 20.66 -13.25
N VAL A 662 8.53 19.77 -12.37
CA VAL A 662 7.78 20.16 -11.19
C VAL A 662 8.70 20.14 -9.96
N SER A 663 9.15 21.33 -9.54
CA SER A 663 9.99 21.52 -8.35
C SER A 663 9.32 22.35 -7.25
N ASN A 664 8.29 23.13 -7.61
CA ASN A 664 7.55 23.96 -6.70
C ASN A 664 6.08 24.10 -7.16
N GLU A 665 5.25 24.70 -6.32
CA GLU A 665 3.83 24.89 -6.62
C GLU A 665 3.57 25.58 -7.97
N LYS A 666 4.35 26.59 -8.32
CA LYS A 666 4.19 27.35 -9.56
C LYS A 666 4.41 26.46 -10.80
N SER A 667 5.46 25.64 -10.79
CA SER A 667 5.74 24.69 -11.89
C SER A 667 4.69 23.57 -11.93
N ALA A 668 4.22 23.11 -10.77
CA ALA A 668 3.13 22.14 -10.66
C ALA A 668 1.82 22.64 -11.28
N ILE A 669 1.44 23.88 -11.00
CA ILE A 669 0.23 24.49 -11.57
C ILE A 669 0.39 24.68 -13.07
N ALA A 670 1.55 25.14 -13.56
CA ALA A 670 1.82 25.30 -14.97
C ALA A 670 1.71 23.95 -15.71
N TRP A 671 2.25 22.87 -15.12
CA TRP A 671 2.11 21.51 -15.63
C TRP A 671 0.65 21.06 -15.66
N LEU A 672 -0.12 21.32 -14.61
CA LEU A 672 -1.56 21.00 -14.57
C LEU A 672 -2.36 21.71 -15.65
N TYR A 673 -2.05 22.97 -15.97
CA TYR A 673 -2.68 23.68 -17.09
C TYR A 673 -2.42 23.01 -18.43
N GLN A 674 -1.27 22.40 -18.65
CA GLN A 674 -0.96 21.65 -19.86
C GLN A 674 -1.73 20.31 -19.88
N GLN A 675 -1.75 19.58 -18.77
CA GLN A 675 -2.40 18.27 -18.71
C GLN A 675 -3.93 18.36 -18.83
N LEU A 676 -4.54 19.46 -18.38
CA LEU A 676 -5.98 19.66 -18.36
C LEU A 676 -6.54 20.33 -19.63
N ASP A 677 -5.78 20.35 -20.73
CA ASP A 677 -6.30 20.67 -22.06
C ASP A 677 -7.53 19.77 -22.40
N THR A 678 -7.51 18.55 -21.92
CA THR A 678 -8.67 17.66 -21.88
C THR A 678 -9.05 17.33 -20.43
N PRO A 679 -10.37 17.29 -20.09
CA PRO A 679 -10.79 16.99 -18.74
C PRO A 679 -10.34 15.60 -18.27
N GLN A 680 -9.57 15.54 -17.17
CA GLN A 680 -9.03 14.31 -16.59
C GLN A 680 -9.48 14.13 -15.15
N THR A 681 -9.56 12.87 -14.71
CA THR A 681 -9.83 12.52 -13.30
C THR A 681 -8.56 12.67 -12.46
N TYR A 682 -8.71 12.77 -11.15
CA TYR A 682 -7.57 12.72 -10.22
C TYR A 682 -6.69 11.49 -10.42
N ALA A 683 -7.33 10.35 -10.66
CA ALA A 683 -6.65 9.08 -10.86
C ALA A 683 -5.77 9.03 -12.12
N GLU A 684 -6.15 9.75 -13.16
CA GLU A 684 -5.36 9.88 -14.39
C GLU A 684 -4.22 10.89 -14.24
N LEU A 685 -4.44 11.98 -13.48
CA LEU A 685 -3.45 13.04 -13.28
C LEU A 685 -2.36 12.65 -12.29
N GLN A 686 -2.72 12.01 -11.20
CA GLN A 686 -1.84 11.79 -10.06
C GLN A 686 -0.59 10.97 -10.41
N PRO A 687 -0.65 9.84 -11.15
CA PRO A 687 0.54 9.09 -11.52
C PRO A 687 1.48 9.89 -12.43
N LYS A 688 0.93 10.63 -13.40
CA LYS A 688 1.70 11.50 -14.28
C LYS A 688 2.40 12.60 -13.50
N PHE A 689 1.67 13.22 -12.54
CA PHE A 689 2.23 14.23 -11.66
C PHE A 689 3.40 13.69 -10.83
N MET A 690 3.26 12.48 -10.26
CA MET A 690 4.31 11.87 -9.45
C MET A 690 5.56 11.51 -10.27
N GLN A 691 5.41 11.21 -11.55
CA GLN A 691 6.54 11.02 -12.46
C GLN A 691 7.33 12.31 -12.66
N GLU A 692 6.63 13.46 -12.73
CA GLU A 692 7.23 14.78 -12.98
C GLU A 692 7.83 15.45 -11.73
N VAL A 693 7.39 15.06 -10.53
CA VAL A 693 7.99 15.54 -9.27
C VAL A 693 9.31 14.83 -9.03
N LYS A 694 10.40 15.40 -9.49
CA LYS A 694 11.75 14.82 -9.37
C LYS A 694 12.50 15.32 -8.14
N SER A 695 12.43 16.60 -7.83
CA SER A 695 12.94 17.18 -6.58
C SER A 695 12.11 18.41 -6.22
N VAL A 696 11.75 18.55 -4.96
CA VAL A 696 11.07 19.74 -4.46
C VAL A 696 12.12 20.73 -3.93
N ASP A 697 11.95 22.03 -4.20
CA ASP A 697 12.83 23.08 -3.72
C ASP A 697 12.99 23.00 -2.20
N ARG A 698 14.20 23.18 -1.68
CA ARG A 698 14.59 22.86 -0.30
C ARG A 698 13.71 23.47 0.81
N TYR A 699 13.08 24.60 0.52
CA TYR A 699 12.26 25.35 1.47
C TYR A 699 10.78 25.38 1.09
N GLU A 700 10.41 24.73 -0.02
CA GLU A 700 9.04 24.70 -0.51
C GLU A 700 8.24 23.61 0.21
N ASP A 701 7.15 24.02 0.87
CA ASP A 701 6.08 23.13 1.33
C ASP A 701 5.06 22.97 0.21
N MET A 702 5.37 22.08 -0.71
CA MET A 702 4.56 21.87 -1.90
C MET A 702 3.21 21.23 -1.53
N PRO A 703 2.08 21.87 -1.87
CA PRO A 703 0.76 21.31 -1.58
C PRO A 703 0.54 19.97 -2.28
N GLU A 704 -0.30 19.13 -1.69
CA GLU A 704 -0.75 17.90 -2.34
C GLU A 704 -1.51 18.23 -3.63
N LEU A 705 -1.40 17.36 -4.64
CA LEU A 705 -2.05 17.53 -5.95
C LEU A 705 -3.56 17.83 -5.82
N SER A 706 -4.27 17.17 -4.88
CA SER A 706 -5.69 17.40 -4.65
C SER A 706 -5.99 18.84 -4.20
N VAL A 707 -5.12 19.42 -3.38
CA VAL A 707 -5.25 20.81 -2.93
C VAL A 707 -5.04 21.78 -4.07
N MET A 708 -4.01 21.54 -4.89
CA MET A 708 -3.73 22.37 -6.07
C MET A 708 -4.86 22.31 -7.10
N LEU A 709 -5.47 21.15 -7.28
CA LEU A 709 -6.62 20.99 -8.16
C LEU A 709 -7.86 21.72 -7.62
N ASP A 710 -8.18 21.56 -6.34
CA ASP A 710 -9.33 22.23 -5.70
C ASP A 710 -9.19 23.76 -5.68
N GLU A 711 -7.96 24.28 -5.65
CA GLU A 711 -7.71 25.73 -5.57
C GLU A 711 -7.62 26.41 -6.94
N ASN A 712 -7.33 25.68 -8.02
CA ASN A 712 -7.06 26.27 -9.32
C ASN A 712 -7.99 25.81 -10.46
N PHE A 713 -8.69 24.69 -10.28
CA PHE A 713 -9.47 24.04 -11.33
C PHE A 713 -10.89 23.69 -10.85
N ILE A 714 -11.77 23.30 -11.78
CA ILE A 714 -13.15 22.94 -11.49
C ILE A 714 -13.38 21.47 -11.84
N GLN A 715 -14.16 20.76 -11.03
CA GLN A 715 -14.54 19.37 -11.28
C GLN A 715 -15.93 19.27 -11.89
N ASP A 716 -16.09 18.45 -12.94
CA ASP A 716 -17.38 18.16 -13.55
C ASP A 716 -18.18 17.09 -12.76
N ASP A 717 -19.44 16.85 -13.17
CA ASP A 717 -20.32 15.85 -12.54
C ASP A 717 -19.79 14.40 -12.64
N LYS A 718 -18.80 14.13 -13.49
CA LYS A 718 -18.13 12.83 -13.65
C LYS A 718 -16.84 12.72 -12.85
N GLY A 719 -16.50 13.74 -12.06
CA GLY A 719 -15.29 13.78 -11.25
C GLY A 719 -14.02 14.12 -12.02
N ARG A 720 -14.12 14.67 -13.24
CA ARG A 720 -12.97 15.09 -14.04
C ARG A 720 -12.68 16.58 -13.84
N TRP A 721 -11.41 16.92 -13.65
CA TRP A 721 -10.93 18.28 -13.53
C TRP A 721 -10.76 18.91 -14.92
N TYR A 722 -11.02 20.21 -15.02
CA TYR A 722 -10.84 21.00 -16.24
C TYR A 722 -10.48 22.44 -15.92
N ILE A 723 -9.90 23.14 -16.90
CA ILE A 723 -9.50 24.55 -16.78
C ILE A 723 -10.78 25.41 -16.72
N PRO A 724 -10.94 26.28 -15.70
CA PRO A 724 -12.09 27.18 -15.57
C PRO A 724 -12.21 28.10 -16.77
N ASP A 725 -13.44 28.31 -17.26
CA ASP A 725 -13.69 29.38 -18.23
C ASP A 725 -13.59 30.77 -17.59
N ARG A 726 -13.55 31.83 -18.41
CA ARG A 726 -13.39 33.21 -17.91
C ARG A 726 -14.46 33.66 -16.91
N THR A 727 -15.63 33.03 -16.89
CA THR A 727 -16.72 33.39 -15.98
C THR A 727 -16.55 32.79 -14.59
N LYS A 728 -15.80 31.70 -14.45
CA LYS A 728 -15.56 30.95 -13.21
C LYS A 728 -14.15 31.17 -12.64
N GLU A 729 -13.20 31.60 -13.48
CA GLU A 729 -11.80 31.82 -13.11
C GLU A 729 -11.64 32.82 -11.94
N GLY A 730 -12.44 33.90 -11.93
CA GLY A 730 -12.41 34.92 -10.89
C GLY A 730 -12.84 34.40 -9.50
N ASP A 731 -13.74 33.42 -9.43
CA ASP A 731 -14.22 32.85 -8.16
C ASP A 731 -13.22 31.83 -7.60
N VAL A 732 -12.59 31.05 -8.47
CA VAL A 732 -11.51 30.12 -8.11
C VAL A 732 -10.30 30.89 -7.60
N ALA A 733 -9.90 31.98 -8.29
CA ALA A 733 -8.80 32.85 -7.88
C ALA A 733 -9.03 33.50 -6.50
N LYS A 734 -10.25 33.95 -6.23
CA LYS A 734 -10.63 34.51 -4.92
C LYS A 734 -10.57 33.49 -3.79
N LEU A 735 -11.02 32.27 -4.05
CA LEU A 735 -10.98 31.18 -3.06
C LEU A 735 -9.52 30.81 -2.74
N ARG A 736 -8.69 30.69 -3.77
CA ARG A 736 -7.26 30.43 -3.63
C ARG A 736 -6.55 31.54 -2.84
N GLU A 737 -6.77 32.80 -3.19
CA GLU A 737 -6.18 33.95 -2.46
C GLU A 737 -6.60 33.95 -0.98
N LYS A 738 -7.85 33.60 -0.67
CA LYS A 738 -8.35 33.50 0.71
C LYS A 738 -7.66 32.38 1.50
N ASN A 739 -7.44 31.21 0.89
CA ASN A 739 -6.78 30.08 1.52
C ASN A 739 -5.29 30.38 1.77
N LEU A 740 -4.59 30.90 0.77
CA LEU A 740 -3.19 31.31 0.87
C LEU A 740 -2.98 32.41 1.93
N TRP A 741 -3.89 33.36 2.03
CA TRP A 741 -3.85 34.37 3.08
C TRP A 741 -3.99 33.77 4.49
N LYS A 742 -4.95 32.86 4.69
CA LYS A 742 -5.15 32.16 5.97
C LYS A 742 -3.91 31.36 6.38
N GLU A 743 -3.25 30.75 5.42
CA GLU A 743 -2.01 30.03 5.64
C GLU A 743 -0.88 30.99 6.03
N PHE A 744 -0.72 32.11 5.33
CA PHE A 744 0.24 33.15 5.68
C PHE A 744 -0.01 33.73 7.08
N GLU A 745 -1.26 33.94 7.49
CA GLU A 745 -1.61 34.37 8.86
C GLU A 745 -1.11 33.34 9.89
N SER A 746 -1.16 32.05 9.58
CA SER A 746 -0.61 30.99 10.46
C SER A 746 0.90 31.14 10.63
N TYR A 747 1.63 31.49 9.53
CA TYR A 747 3.06 31.74 9.56
C TYR A 747 3.39 32.97 10.38
N MET A 748 2.66 34.08 10.24
CA MET A 748 2.84 35.30 11.07
C MET A 748 2.65 34.98 12.56
N ASN A 749 1.68 34.14 12.92
CA ASN A 749 1.38 33.78 14.29
C ASN A 749 2.36 32.76 14.90
N SER A 750 3.17 32.11 14.08
CA SER A 750 4.20 31.15 14.53
C SER A 750 5.44 31.89 15.04
N LYS A 751 6.26 31.23 15.89
CA LYS A 751 7.49 31.83 16.45
C LYS A 751 8.74 31.22 15.83
N GLY A 752 9.76 32.04 15.57
CA GLY A 752 11.07 31.61 15.08
C GLY A 752 11.21 31.61 13.56
N LYS A 753 12.34 31.12 13.06
CA LYS A 753 12.62 31.01 11.61
C LYS A 753 11.74 29.91 11.00
N LEU A 754 11.18 30.20 9.83
CA LEU A 754 10.43 29.23 9.03
C LEU A 754 11.40 28.31 8.29
N LYS A 755 11.23 27.01 8.47
CA LYS A 755 12.05 25.99 7.82
C LYS A 755 11.40 25.42 6.57
N LEU A 756 10.06 25.37 6.57
CA LEU A 756 9.21 24.93 5.48
C LEU A 756 8.02 25.88 5.37
N PHE A 757 7.70 26.33 4.17
CA PHE A 757 6.60 27.25 3.90
C PHE A 757 6.22 27.15 2.43
N ARG A 758 5.01 27.57 2.10
CA ARG A 758 4.46 27.64 0.76
C ARG A 758 4.79 29.02 0.17
N SER A 759 5.63 29.09 -0.86
CA SER A 759 6.10 30.33 -1.47
C SER A 759 4.96 31.20 -1.98
N GLU A 760 3.90 30.60 -2.53
CA GLU A 760 2.70 31.35 -2.97
C GLU A 760 1.97 32.02 -1.80
N ALA A 761 1.92 31.40 -0.63
CA ALA A 761 1.33 32.01 0.57
C ALA A 761 2.13 33.23 1.00
N ILE A 762 3.47 33.17 0.95
CA ILE A 762 4.35 34.32 1.23
C ILE A 762 4.11 35.44 0.20
N ARG A 763 4.01 35.14 -1.10
CA ARG A 763 3.73 36.13 -2.16
C ARG A 763 2.40 36.84 -1.95
N VAL A 764 1.33 36.11 -1.65
CA VAL A 764 0.00 36.68 -1.37
C VAL A 764 0.05 37.48 -0.08
N GLY A 765 0.74 37.02 0.95
CA GLY A 765 0.92 37.69 2.22
C GLY A 765 1.62 39.03 2.07
N PHE A 766 2.76 39.07 1.40
CA PHE A 766 3.52 40.29 1.14
C PHE A 766 2.73 41.29 0.28
N SER A 767 2.05 40.80 -0.77
CA SER A 767 1.19 41.64 -1.61
C SER A 767 0.07 42.32 -0.82
N ARG A 768 -0.57 41.58 0.11
CA ARG A 768 -1.67 42.12 0.91
C ARG A 768 -1.18 43.08 1.99
N LEU A 769 -0.13 42.74 2.73
CA LEU A 769 0.51 43.62 3.70
C LEU A 769 0.99 44.93 3.05
N TRP A 770 1.48 44.84 1.82
CA TRP A 770 1.85 45.98 1.04
C TRP A 770 0.66 46.92 0.72
N LYS A 771 -0.46 46.34 0.26
CA LYS A 771 -1.70 47.10 0.01
C LYS A 771 -2.21 47.78 1.29
N ASP A 772 -2.07 47.11 2.41
CA ASP A 772 -2.46 47.56 3.74
C ASP A 772 -1.42 48.53 4.36
N LYS A 773 -0.31 48.82 3.64
CA LYS A 773 0.81 49.67 4.07
C LYS A 773 1.49 49.20 5.37
N ASN A 774 1.40 47.91 5.66
CA ASN A 774 2.02 47.28 6.85
C ASN A 774 3.44 46.82 6.51
N TYR A 775 4.34 47.79 6.27
CA TYR A 775 5.72 47.52 5.84
C TYR A 775 6.56 46.83 6.90
N GLN A 776 6.31 47.14 8.19
CA GLN A 776 7.03 46.49 9.29
C GLN A 776 6.77 44.98 9.30
N ALA A 777 5.52 44.53 9.14
CA ALA A 777 5.20 43.12 9.12
C ALA A 777 5.85 42.36 7.93
N ILE A 778 6.08 43.03 6.78
CA ILE A 778 6.83 42.48 5.65
C ILE A 778 8.30 42.26 6.05
N VAL A 779 8.94 43.26 6.68
CA VAL A 779 10.33 43.15 7.12
C VAL A 779 10.49 42.07 8.18
N ASP A 780 9.63 42.09 9.22
CA ASP A 780 9.66 41.09 10.29
C ASP A 780 9.48 39.65 9.77
N MET A 781 8.64 39.47 8.76
CA MET A 781 8.40 38.18 8.16
C MET A 781 9.56 37.75 7.26
N ALA A 782 10.13 38.66 6.48
CA ALA A 782 11.28 38.39 5.62
C ALA A 782 12.52 37.93 6.41
N GLU A 783 12.77 38.51 7.60
CA GLU A 783 13.87 38.12 8.49
C GLU A 783 13.73 36.68 9.03
N ARG A 784 12.52 36.13 8.98
CA ARG A 784 12.21 34.74 9.41
C ARG A 784 12.33 33.72 8.29
N LEU A 785 12.39 34.16 7.05
CA LEU A 785 12.61 33.33 5.88
C LEU A 785 14.11 33.09 5.64
N PRO A 786 14.50 32.02 4.93
CA PRO A 786 15.85 31.88 4.42
C PRO A 786 16.18 33.04 3.47
N GLU A 787 17.37 33.63 3.62
CA GLU A 787 17.82 34.78 2.79
C GLU A 787 17.74 34.48 1.29
N GLN A 788 18.07 33.26 0.90
CA GLN A 788 18.00 32.77 -0.47
C GLN A 788 16.60 32.90 -1.07
N THR A 789 15.56 32.62 -0.30
CA THR A 789 14.14 32.72 -0.75
C THR A 789 13.74 34.14 -1.17
N ILE A 790 14.26 35.15 -0.48
CA ILE A 790 13.98 36.53 -0.83
C ILE A 790 14.79 36.98 -2.05
N GLN A 791 16.04 36.51 -2.17
CA GLN A 791 16.95 36.90 -3.26
C GLN A 791 16.58 36.25 -4.59
N GLU A 792 16.02 35.06 -4.58
CA GLU A 792 15.64 34.31 -5.80
C GLU A 792 14.24 34.69 -6.33
N ASP A 793 13.44 35.43 -5.60
CA ASP A 793 12.10 35.87 -6.04
C ASP A 793 12.03 37.40 -6.17
N ASP A 794 12.08 37.87 -7.43
CA ASP A 794 12.06 39.31 -7.77
C ASP A 794 10.91 40.07 -7.11
N LYS A 795 9.73 39.45 -6.92
CA LYS A 795 8.58 40.12 -6.29
C LYS A 795 8.75 40.22 -4.77
N LEU A 796 9.23 39.18 -4.13
CA LEU A 796 9.49 39.19 -2.68
C LEU A 796 10.63 40.13 -2.38
N LEU A 797 11.68 40.13 -3.19
CA LEU A 797 12.80 41.06 -3.08
C LEU A 797 12.32 42.53 -3.20
N MET A 798 11.52 42.84 -4.23
CA MET A 798 10.93 44.17 -4.41
C MET A 798 10.10 44.62 -3.20
N TYR A 799 9.21 43.77 -2.69
CA TYR A 799 8.41 44.09 -1.50
C TYR A 799 9.28 44.33 -0.25
N TYR A 800 10.32 43.52 -0.07
CA TYR A 800 11.22 43.62 1.05
C TYR A 800 12.06 44.90 1.01
N ASP A 801 12.76 45.19 -0.09
CA ASP A 801 13.64 46.35 -0.25
C ASP A 801 12.90 47.67 -0.07
N ILE A 802 11.73 47.80 -0.70
CA ILE A 802 10.92 49.00 -0.56
C ILE A 802 10.34 49.13 0.86
N SER A 803 9.95 48.00 1.47
CA SER A 803 9.45 48.02 2.86
C SER A 803 10.55 48.39 3.83
N LEU A 804 11.76 47.85 3.68
CA LEU A 804 12.91 48.16 4.51
C LEU A 804 13.25 49.67 4.43
N SER A 805 13.22 50.24 3.22
CA SER A 805 13.46 51.70 3.01
C SER A 805 12.38 52.63 3.60
N ARG A 806 11.19 52.08 3.92
CA ARG A 806 10.07 52.85 4.53
C ARG A 806 9.95 52.67 6.05
N VAL A 807 10.59 51.66 6.58
CA VAL A 807 10.63 51.38 8.02
C VAL A 807 11.84 52.02 8.68
N GLN A 808 12.96 52.14 7.94
CA GLN A 808 14.10 53.00 8.33
C GLN A 808 13.78 54.47 8.18
#